data_6840654633478748274f2baab3886eea
#
_entry.id   6840654633478748274f2baab3886eea
#
_cell.length_a   1.000
_cell.length_b   1.000
_cell.length_c   1.000
_cell.angle_alpha   90.00
_cell.angle_beta   90.00
_cell.angle_gamma   90.00
#
_symmetry.space_group_name_H-M   'P 1'
#
loop_
_entity.id
_entity.type
_entity.pdbx_description
1 polymer ?
#
loop_
_entity_poly.entity_id
_entity_poly.type
_entity_poly.pdbx_seq_one_letter_code
_entity_poly.pdbx_strand_id
1 'polypeptide(L)'
;MSRKILFIVAALLLGQAQAVPDPSPEPIVHVTTSDAVHPGELANVYLKWRGYPPKAIKAVYDSCLDPDVSNPKAIIGHYTTKYQPPQRLAWAVPNDADSANCIFLYSENQNGDLGQIIGKSKPVHLQRKVQKRSTAEMNIPLLKDFDSLGTWFDGVSAIKQKADSNGGVSSAASSKNTSIAIVGGGISGLATALMLESVGLHNWEIIEASDRVGGRFRTKYMADTQEWAEMGPMRLPHSVTYKEDNETLLYTDHQLTFQMAEILNNMNKNDSRWKIDFIPWVQHHPNELIAQGTRRHPDGRIPTRGEIEADPNLKSPPSMTSSEYEDTQGKMDDILKNATTLKSIQNNVWQAHKIAMEEGLDDWSEQAMMRHVFKASENVTDQILTDSDYDVFWDELHHNSNLGLDGSPGSIGETHWLCIDGGFSRLSEAFMPHIKNRLVLNRKIRKLESVRGPNGTTRSRLSWYPSVTNRTFESKEYDYTIMAVPFTMTRFMDLPTFSSVLGRAISEAGVRFKSACKVALLFSERFWEKGERPIFGGYSKPPSDPIGALYYPVYGLNESRPGLIMHYRGGDWSDRFVSFSDEEHVQTVLDSIVSLHGEHARDLYTGDFERLCWLQDEHTATAWCRPDIEQHKLYIPAYHKTEHNTIFIGEHTAPTHAWVSSSLHSSVRGSVQLLLELGLVDEAKELNKKWMGRWIKL
;
A
#
# COMPACT_ATOMS: atom_id res chain seq x y z
N MET A 1 -49.42 92.00 42.15
CA MET A 1 -49.47 92.89 40.99
C MET A 1 -48.50 92.38 39.96
N SER A 2 -48.93 92.36 38.73
CA SER A 2 -48.25 92.04 37.50
C SER A 2 -48.20 90.61 37.09
N ARG A 3 -49.07 90.24 36.16
CA ARG A 3 -49.15 88.99 35.39
C ARG A 3 -48.07 89.06 34.33
N LYS A 4 -47.33 87.92 34.21
CA LYS A 4 -46.53 87.66 32.97
C LYS A 4 -47.16 86.46 32.23
N ILE A 5 -47.53 86.74 31.02
CA ILE A 5 -48.11 85.80 30.02
C ILE A 5 -46.97 84.99 29.46
N LEU A 6 -47.12 83.65 29.50
CA LEU A 6 -46.16 82.70 28.91
C LEU A 6 -46.74 82.21 27.60
N PHE A 7 -46.06 82.51 26.47
CA PHE A 7 -46.35 81.94 25.16
C PHE A 7 -45.74 80.55 25.07
N ILE A 8 -46.57 79.53 24.84
CA ILE A 8 -46.12 78.19 24.52
C ILE A 8 -46.05 78.07 22.99
N VAL A 9 -44.84 77.97 22.45
CA VAL A 9 -44.61 77.60 21.04
C VAL A 9 -44.59 76.04 20.99
N ALA A 10 -45.60 75.45 20.36
CA ALA A 10 -45.65 74.05 20.06
C ALA A 10 -44.73 73.76 18.83
N ALA A 11 -43.55 73.17 19.05
CA ALA A 11 -42.73 72.66 17.98
C ALA A 11 -43.25 71.27 17.62
N LEU A 12 -43.82 71.13 16.43
CA LEU A 12 -44.09 69.82 15.80
C LEU A 12 -42.76 69.11 15.49
N LEU A 13 -42.36 68.20 16.33
CA LEU A 13 -41.32 67.16 16.01
C LEU A 13 -42.00 66.08 15.19
N LEU A 14 -41.83 66.15 13.85
CA LEU A 14 -42.00 64.99 12.97
C LEU A 14 -40.93 63.97 13.30
N GLY A 15 -41.23 62.97 14.15
CA GLY A 15 -40.42 61.83 14.35
C GLY A 15 -40.36 60.99 13.07
N GLN A 16 -39.24 61.05 12.39
CA GLN A 16 -38.92 60.00 11.42
C GLN A 16 -38.86 58.67 12.20
N ALA A 17 -39.85 57.79 12.00
CA ALA A 17 -39.79 56.43 12.36
C ALA A 17 -38.66 55.82 11.52
N GLN A 18 -37.48 55.57 12.12
CA GLN A 18 -36.52 54.65 11.54
C GLN A 18 -37.24 53.35 11.45
N ALA A 19 -37.49 52.90 10.22
CA ALA A 19 -37.91 51.52 9.95
C ALA A 19 -36.87 50.61 10.58
N VAL A 20 -37.27 49.87 11.61
CA VAL A 20 -36.51 48.73 12.12
C VAL A 20 -36.35 47.81 10.92
N PRO A 21 -35.14 47.45 10.51
CA PRO A 21 -34.99 46.53 9.42
C PRO A 21 -35.74 45.24 9.79
N ASP A 22 -36.65 44.83 8.93
CA ASP A 22 -37.36 43.58 9.04
C ASP A 22 -36.29 42.51 9.27
N PRO A 23 -36.38 41.69 10.33
CA PRO A 23 -35.36 40.67 10.56
C PRO A 23 -35.32 39.79 9.33
N SER A 24 -34.22 39.83 8.60
CA SER A 24 -34.03 38.96 7.46
C SER A 24 -34.36 37.54 7.90
N PRO A 25 -35.19 36.81 7.15
CA PRO A 25 -35.65 35.48 7.56
C PRO A 25 -34.43 34.65 7.97
N GLU A 26 -34.51 34.02 9.18
CA GLU A 26 -33.42 33.19 9.66
C GLU A 26 -33.03 32.16 8.58
N PRO A 27 -31.75 31.97 8.31
CA PRO A 27 -31.31 31.07 7.27
C PRO A 27 -31.77 29.63 7.56
N ILE A 28 -32.30 28.96 6.54
CA ILE A 28 -32.80 27.57 6.61
C ILE A 28 -31.68 26.61 7.03
N VAL A 29 -30.43 26.95 6.70
CA VAL A 29 -29.23 26.15 7.03
C VAL A 29 -28.11 27.01 7.57
N HIS A 30 -27.52 26.60 8.66
CA HIS A 30 -26.31 27.21 9.21
C HIS A 30 -25.08 26.53 8.62
N VAL A 31 -24.17 27.34 8.06
CA VAL A 31 -22.98 26.91 7.31
C VAL A 31 -21.71 27.23 8.09
N THR A 32 -20.87 26.22 8.33
CA THR A 32 -19.54 26.39 8.93
C THR A 32 -18.52 25.56 8.16
N THR A 33 -17.23 25.76 8.41
CA THR A 33 -16.13 25.00 7.79
C THR A 33 -15.34 24.24 8.84
N SER A 34 -14.43 23.36 8.41
CA SER A 34 -13.37 22.79 9.24
C SER A 34 -12.61 23.90 9.96
N ASP A 35 -12.04 23.58 11.13
CA ASP A 35 -11.30 24.55 11.97
C ASP A 35 -10.07 25.13 11.26
N ALA A 36 -9.41 24.34 10.43
CA ALA A 36 -8.27 24.74 9.62
C ALA A 36 -8.59 24.57 8.13
N VAL A 37 -8.67 25.69 7.40
CA VAL A 37 -8.88 25.72 5.95
C VAL A 37 -7.62 26.28 5.29
N HIS A 38 -7.00 25.48 4.41
CA HIS A 38 -5.79 25.86 3.70
C HIS A 38 -6.04 25.97 2.19
N PRO A 39 -5.58 27.03 1.52
CA PRO A 39 -5.64 27.11 0.05
C PRO A 39 -4.95 25.91 -0.60
N GLY A 40 -5.58 25.34 -1.61
CA GLY A 40 -5.06 24.20 -2.37
C GLY A 40 -5.29 22.82 -1.72
N GLU A 41 -5.93 22.77 -0.55
CA GLU A 41 -6.26 21.53 0.16
C GLU A 41 -7.76 21.25 0.18
N LEU A 42 -8.12 20.10 0.72
CA LEU A 42 -9.51 19.76 1.02
C LEU A 42 -9.96 20.33 2.36
N ALA A 43 -11.25 20.66 2.48
CA ALA A 43 -11.90 20.98 3.74
C ALA A 43 -13.32 20.41 3.78
N ASN A 44 -13.88 20.26 4.99
CA ASN A 44 -15.31 20.03 5.13
C ASN A 44 -16.08 21.35 5.25
N VAL A 45 -17.26 21.40 4.64
CA VAL A 45 -18.29 22.39 4.89
C VAL A 45 -19.42 21.71 5.65
N TYR A 46 -19.69 22.16 6.86
CA TYR A 46 -20.72 21.59 7.74
C TYR A 46 -22.03 22.34 7.58
N LEU A 47 -23.13 21.59 7.50
CA LEU A 47 -24.48 22.09 7.28
C LEU A 47 -25.40 21.66 8.43
N LYS A 48 -25.89 22.62 9.22
CA LYS A 48 -26.89 22.37 10.27
C LYS A 48 -28.23 22.91 9.83
N TRP A 49 -29.11 22.01 9.42
CA TRP A 49 -30.46 22.35 8.94
C TRP A 49 -31.38 22.75 10.09
N ARG A 50 -32.13 23.84 9.89
CA ARG A 50 -33.16 24.36 10.82
C ARG A 50 -34.56 24.19 10.26
N GLY A 51 -34.69 24.05 8.93
CA GLY A 51 -35.96 23.92 8.22
C GLY A 51 -35.93 22.81 7.18
N TYR A 52 -36.99 22.70 6.41
CA TYR A 52 -37.08 21.70 5.33
C TYR A 52 -36.12 22.08 4.19
N PRO A 53 -35.22 21.21 3.79
CA PRO A 53 -34.33 21.48 2.67
C PRO A 53 -35.08 21.51 1.35
N PRO A 54 -34.67 22.37 0.39
CA PRO A 54 -35.16 22.28 -0.99
C PRO A 54 -34.75 20.95 -1.63
N LYS A 55 -35.34 20.57 -2.77
CA LYS A 55 -35.05 19.29 -3.45
C LYS A 55 -33.62 19.18 -3.96
N ALA A 56 -33.00 20.29 -4.30
CA ALA A 56 -31.62 20.39 -4.71
C ALA A 56 -30.99 21.70 -4.21
N ILE A 57 -29.67 21.69 -4.02
CA ILE A 57 -28.87 22.83 -3.61
C ILE A 57 -27.61 22.93 -4.42
N LYS A 58 -27.17 24.17 -4.67
CA LYS A 58 -25.84 24.49 -5.19
C LYS A 58 -25.03 25.19 -4.10
N ALA A 59 -23.83 24.69 -3.83
CA ALA A 59 -22.88 25.30 -2.90
C ALA A 59 -21.76 26.00 -3.69
N VAL A 60 -21.48 27.25 -3.38
CA VAL A 60 -20.44 28.04 -4.03
C VAL A 60 -19.61 28.81 -3.01
N TYR A 61 -18.38 29.16 -3.41
CA TYR A 61 -17.48 30.04 -2.67
C TYR A 61 -17.29 31.33 -3.47
N ASP A 62 -17.60 32.47 -2.84
CA ASP A 62 -17.54 33.75 -3.52
C ASP A 62 -17.47 34.95 -2.53
N SER A 63 -17.40 36.19 -3.04
CA SER A 63 -17.37 37.42 -2.26
C SER A 63 -18.50 37.46 -1.23
N CYS A 64 -18.17 37.78 0.03
CA CYS A 64 -19.19 37.94 1.07
C CYS A 64 -20.12 39.10 0.86
N LEU A 65 -19.69 40.15 0.13
CA LEU A 65 -20.43 41.39 -0.05
C LEU A 65 -21.29 41.37 -1.33
N ASP A 66 -20.71 40.86 -2.41
CA ASP A 66 -21.34 40.86 -3.74
C ASP A 66 -21.01 39.54 -4.47
N PRO A 67 -21.78 38.47 -4.21
CA PRO A 67 -21.54 37.19 -4.85
C PRO A 67 -22.05 37.19 -6.30
N ASP A 68 -21.18 36.81 -7.24
CA ASP A 68 -21.56 36.60 -8.63
C ASP A 68 -22.09 35.19 -8.83
N VAL A 69 -23.40 35.03 -8.79
CA VAL A 69 -24.11 33.77 -8.89
C VAL A 69 -23.85 33.07 -10.25
N SER A 70 -23.66 33.89 -11.31
CA SER A 70 -23.45 33.37 -12.68
C SER A 70 -22.02 32.88 -12.90
N ASN A 71 -21.05 33.47 -12.21
CA ASN A 71 -19.64 33.15 -12.32
C ASN A 71 -18.93 33.18 -10.96
N PRO A 72 -19.28 32.28 -10.03
CA PRO A 72 -18.67 32.28 -8.71
C PRO A 72 -17.18 31.92 -8.76
N LYS A 73 -16.41 32.36 -7.79
CA LYS A 73 -14.97 32.06 -7.67
C LYS A 73 -14.68 30.56 -7.62
N ALA A 74 -15.55 29.79 -6.98
CA ALA A 74 -15.50 28.32 -7.05
C ALA A 74 -16.87 27.68 -6.80
N ILE A 75 -17.14 26.60 -7.51
CA ILE A 75 -18.28 25.72 -7.26
C ILE A 75 -17.81 24.61 -6.31
N ILE A 76 -18.52 24.44 -5.19
CA ILE A 76 -18.26 23.34 -4.24
C ILE A 76 -19.00 22.09 -4.71
N GLY A 77 -20.17 22.26 -5.28
CA GLY A 77 -20.93 21.18 -5.93
C GLY A 77 -22.43 21.42 -5.95
N HIS A 78 -23.11 20.50 -6.65
CA HIS A 78 -24.57 20.39 -6.73
C HIS A 78 -25.02 19.15 -5.96
N TYR A 79 -26.07 19.28 -5.14
CA TYR A 79 -26.49 18.17 -4.26
C TYR A 79 -28.01 18.02 -4.27
N THR A 80 -28.46 16.79 -4.43
CA THR A 80 -29.88 16.47 -4.21
C THR A 80 -30.15 16.20 -2.73
N THR A 81 -31.25 16.74 -2.23
CA THR A 81 -31.70 16.55 -0.84
C THR A 81 -32.90 15.62 -0.75
N LYS A 82 -33.25 14.95 -1.88
CA LYS A 82 -34.50 14.19 -2.03
C LYS A 82 -34.69 13.10 -0.94
N TYR A 83 -33.61 12.47 -0.52
CA TYR A 83 -33.68 11.35 0.43
C TYR A 83 -33.22 11.76 1.82
N GLN A 84 -32.09 12.46 1.91
CA GLN A 84 -31.55 12.97 3.15
C GLN A 84 -30.70 14.22 2.85
N PRO A 85 -30.90 15.34 3.58
CA PRO A 85 -30.12 16.53 3.36
C PRO A 85 -28.64 16.27 3.76
N PRO A 86 -27.68 16.76 2.97
CA PRO A 86 -26.27 16.61 3.32
C PRO A 86 -25.96 17.36 4.61
N GLN A 87 -25.15 16.77 5.47
CA GLN A 87 -24.67 17.41 6.70
C GLN A 87 -23.26 17.91 6.58
N ARG A 88 -22.50 17.40 5.60
CA ARG A 88 -21.18 17.86 5.24
C ARG A 88 -21.02 17.83 3.73
N LEU A 89 -20.21 18.75 3.22
CA LEU A 89 -19.74 18.74 1.84
C LEU A 89 -18.21 18.66 1.86
N ALA A 90 -17.63 17.93 0.92
CA ALA A 90 -16.20 17.97 0.66
C ALA A 90 -15.91 19.14 -0.29
N TRP A 91 -14.97 19.99 0.08
CA TRP A 91 -14.61 21.19 -0.66
C TRP A 91 -13.14 21.20 -1.00
N ALA A 92 -12.82 21.28 -2.29
CA ALA A 92 -11.47 21.56 -2.76
C ALA A 92 -11.23 23.05 -2.76
N VAL A 93 -10.46 23.54 -1.80
CA VAL A 93 -10.22 24.97 -1.59
C VAL A 93 -9.36 25.51 -2.74
N PRO A 94 -9.75 26.61 -3.41
CA PRO A 94 -8.93 27.22 -4.45
C PRO A 94 -7.54 27.63 -3.93
N ASN A 95 -6.52 27.57 -4.79
CA ASN A 95 -5.16 28.00 -4.43
C ASN A 95 -5.09 29.50 -4.12
N ASP A 96 -5.93 30.28 -4.78
CA ASP A 96 -6.09 31.73 -4.66
C ASP A 96 -7.22 32.14 -3.72
N ALA A 97 -7.69 31.24 -2.87
CA ALA A 97 -8.74 31.54 -1.91
C ALA A 97 -8.38 32.73 -1.02
N ASP A 98 -9.38 33.56 -0.73
CA ASP A 98 -9.26 34.80 0.05
C ASP A 98 -10.21 34.76 1.25
N SER A 99 -9.74 35.23 2.41
CA SER A 99 -10.50 35.31 3.66
C SER A 99 -11.70 36.28 3.61
N ALA A 100 -11.78 37.13 2.59
CA ALA A 100 -12.94 38.03 2.37
C ALA A 100 -14.15 37.29 1.78
N ASN A 101 -14.02 36.03 1.43
CA ASN A 101 -15.07 35.27 0.76
C ASN A 101 -15.83 34.35 1.74
N CYS A 102 -17.07 34.05 1.35
CA CYS A 102 -18.01 33.20 2.08
C CYS A 102 -18.43 32.01 1.26
N ILE A 103 -18.98 31.00 1.92
CA ILE A 103 -19.67 29.89 1.28
C ILE A 103 -21.17 30.20 1.28
N PHE A 104 -21.79 30.12 0.11
CA PHE A 104 -23.21 30.30 -0.09
C PHE A 104 -23.86 28.99 -0.51
N LEU A 105 -25.05 28.73 0.03
CA LEU A 105 -25.94 27.69 -0.44
C LEU A 105 -27.16 28.32 -1.08
N TYR A 106 -27.43 27.93 -2.32
CA TYR A 106 -28.60 28.30 -3.07
C TYR A 106 -29.56 27.13 -3.19
N SER A 107 -30.87 27.38 -3.15
CA SER A 107 -31.85 26.44 -3.63
C SER A 107 -31.73 26.31 -5.15
N GLU A 108 -31.94 25.10 -5.69
CA GLU A 108 -31.90 24.85 -7.12
C GLU A 108 -33.22 24.21 -7.55
N ASN A 109 -33.80 24.65 -8.66
CA ASN A 109 -35.03 24.08 -9.22
C ASN A 109 -34.69 22.84 -10.10
N GLN A 110 -35.72 22.19 -10.62
CA GLN A 110 -35.54 20.98 -11.45
C GLN A 110 -34.83 21.24 -12.80
N ASN A 111 -34.80 22.51 -13.24
CA ASN A 111 -34.15 22.92 -14.50
C ASN A 111 -32.71 23.40 -14.27
N GLY A 112 -32.21 23.38 -13.02
CA GLY A 112 -30.87 23.84 -12.68
C GLY A 112 -30.80 25.38 -12.43
N ASP A 113 -31.94 26.10 -12.48
CA ASP A 113 -31.95 27.50 -12.18
C ASP A 113 -31.80 27.74 -10.68
N LEU A 114 -30.98 28.74 -10.34
CA LEU A 114 -30.70 29.08 -8.96
C LEU A 114 -31.88 29.92 -8.36
N GLY A 115 -32.30 29.48 -7.18
CA GLY A 115 -33.28 30.18 -6.39
C GLY A 115 -32.65 31.07 -5.32
N GLN A 116 -33.27 31.13 -4.15
CA GLN A 116 -32.84 31.98 -3.04
C GLN A 116 -31.60 31.43 -2.32
N ILE A 117 -30.85 32.33 -1.69
CA ILE A 117 -29.82 31.96 -0.70
C ILE A 117 -30.53 31.37 0.53
N ILE A 118 -30.22 30.11 0.84
CA ILE A 118 -30.79 29.38 1.98
C ILE A 118 -29.82 29.26 3.16
N GLY A 119 -28.53 29.56 2.89
CA GLY A 119 -27.48 29.57 3.91
C GLY A 119 -26.24 30.33 3.44
N LYS A 120 -25.53 30.90 4.39
CA LYS A 120 -24.28 31.63 4.18
C LYS A 120 -23.35 31.39 5.35
N SER A 121 -22.06 31.14 5.10
CA SER A 121 -21.06 31.06 6.15
C SER A 121 -20.64 32.46 6.64
N LYS A 122 -19.94 32.51 7.77
CA LYS A 122 -19.07 33.66 8.06
C LYS A 122 -17.95 33.71 7.01
N PRO A 123 -17.21 34.84 6.87
CA PRO A 123 -15.98 34.85 6.07
C PRO A 123 -15.09 33.69 6.43
N VAL A 124 -14.60 32.95 5.41
CA VAL A 124 -13.81 31.74 5.63
C VAL A 124 -12.44 32.13 6.19
N HIS A 125 -12.12 31.61 7.37
CA HIS A 125 -10.81 31.83 7.96
C HIS A 125 -9.77 30.90 7.32
N LEU A 126 -8.94 31.50 6.45
CA LEU A 126 -7.86 30.77 5.77
C LEU A 126 -6.58 30.82 6.61
N GLN A 127 -6.00 29.66 6.84
CA GLN A 127 -4.69 29.52 7.45
C GLN A 127 -3.67 29.29 6.33
N ARG A 128 -2.71 30.19 6.16
CA ARG A 128 -1.56 29.91 5.31
C ARG A 128 -0.61 28.99 6.07
N LYS A 129 -0.27 27.84 5.51
CA LYS A 129 0.83 27.03 6.04
C LYS A 129 2.09 27.88 6.00
N VAL A 130 2.54 28.35 7.17
CA VAL A 130 3.95 28.69 7.32
C VAL A 130 4.66 27.34 7.18
N GLN A 131 5.49 27.17 6.15
CA GLN A 131 6.36 26.01 6.02
C GLN A 131 7.31 25.97 7.24
N LYS A 132 6.80 25.57 8.39
CA LYS A 132 7.63 25.13 9.49
C LYS A 132 8.05 23.71 9.13
N ARG A 133 9.31 23.58 8.74
CA ARG A 133 10.03 22.32 8.74
C ARG A 133 9.94 21.73 10.17
N SER A 134 8.87 21.02 10.46
CA SER A 134 8.71 20.31 11.73
C SER A 134 9.39 18.95 11.58
N THR A 135 10.65 18.94 11.96
CA THR A 135 11.49 17.72 12.02
C THR A 135 11.19 16.84 13.24
N ALA A 136 10.31 17.30 14.15
CA ALA A 136 10.23 16.78 15.51
C ALA A 136 9.16 15.70 15.74
N GLU A 137 8.22 15.47 14.82
CA GLU A 137 7.07 14.59 15.10
C GLU A 137 7.24 13.14 14.63
N MET A 138 8.26 12.84 13.86
CA MET A 138 8.67 11.47 13.55
C MET A 138 10.19 11.45 13.38
N ASN A 139 10.87 10.50 13.96
CA ASN A 139 12.29 10.21 13.72
C ASN A 139 12.57 9.70 12.29
N ILE A 140 11.79 10.12 11.31
CA ILE A 140 12.00 9.86 9.91
C ILE A 140 12.74 11.07 9.35
N PRO A 141 13.91 10.88 8.72
CA PRO A 141 14.60 11.95 8.04
C PRO A 141 13.62 12.68 7.12
N LEU A 142 13.63 14.00 7.21
CA LEU A 142 12.72 14.84 6.43
C LEU A 142 12.77 14.46 4.97
N LEU A 143 11.62 14.14 4.46
CA LEU A 143 11.34 14.17 3.05
C LEU A 143 11.41 15.66 2.65
N LYS A 144 12.60 16.12 2.25
CA LYS A 144 12.75 17.46 1.70
C LYS A 144 11.85 17.57 0.48
N ASP A 145 11.05 18.63 0.43
CA ASP A 145 10.20 18.97 -0.72
C ASP A 145 9.05 17.99 -1.03
N PHE A 146 8.57 17.26 -0.05
CA PHE A 146 7.44 16.34 -0.20
C PHE A 146 6.18 17.01 -0.80
N ASP A 147 5.93 18.26 -0.49
CA ASP A 147 4.76 19.01 -0.97
C ASP A 147 4.90 19.51 -2.42
N SER A 148 6.09 19.48 -3.02
CA SER A 148 6.35 20.11 -4.32
C SER A 148 6.34 19.16 -5.51
N LEU A 149 6.49 17.85 -5.33
CA LEU A 149 6.84 16.93 -6.42
C LEU A 149 5.82 15.85 -6.75
N GLY A 150 4.59 16.05 -6.34
CA GLY A 150 3.51 15.20 -6.79
C GLY A 150 3.25 14.02 -5.87
N THR A 151 2.05 13.98 -5.53
CA THR A 151 1.43 12.97 -4.71
C THR A 151 1.12 11.75 -5.56
N TRP A 152 1.32 10.60 -4.98
CA TRP A 152 0.91 9.35 -5.58
C TRP A 152 -0.62 9.27 -5.70
N PHE A 153 -1.37 9.76 -4.70
CA PHE A 153 -2.82 9.90 -4.75
C PHE A 153 -3.24 11.35 -4.49
N ASP A 154 -3.89 11.98 -5.48
CA ASP A 154 -4.38 13.36 -5.39
C ASP A 154 -5.89 13.39 -5.10
N GLY A 155 -6.24 13.43 -3.80
CA GLY A 155 -7.61 13.55 -3.34
C GLY A 155 -8.25 14.90 -3.70
N VAL A 156 -7.45 15.97 -3.80
CA VAL A 156 -7.96 17.31 -4.21
C VAL A 156 -8.48 17.25 -5.64
N SER A 157 -7.70 16.67 -6.55
CA SER A 157 -8.11 16.48 -7.95
C SER A 157 -9.33 15.57 -8.07
N ALA A 158 -9.41 14.51 -7.27
CA ALA A 158 -10.56 13.61 -7.26
C ALA A 158 -11.87 14.33 -6.85
N ILE A 159 -11.82 15.17 -5.82
CA ILE A 159 -12.98 15.96 -5.38
C ILE A 159 -13.35 17.05 -6.38
N LYS A 160 -12.36 17.73 -6.98
CA LYS A 160 -12.63 18.73 -8.04
C LYS A 160 -13.35 18.12 -9.24
N GLN A 161 -12.88 16.99 -9.75
CA GLN A 161 -13.52 16.30 -10.87
C GLN A 161 -14.99 15.95 -10.60
N LYS A 162 -15.31 15.57 -9.35
CA LYS A 162 -16.69 15.30 -8.95
C LYS A 162 -17.54 16.58 -8.86
N ALA A 163 -16.98 17.68 -8.38
CA ALA A 163 -17.68 18.95 -8.34
C ALA A 163 -17.98 19.50 -9.76
N ASP A 164 -17.01 19.38 -10.67
CA ASP A 164 -17.12 19.85 -12.06
C ASP A 164 -18.11 19.04 -12.89
N SER A 165 -18.33 17.76 -12.57
CA SER A 165 -19.30 16.89 -13.25
C SER A 165 -20.75 17.09 -12.81
N ASN A 166 -21.13 18.26 -12.28
CA ASN A 166 -22.44 18.59 -11.71
C ASN A 166 -22.86 17.69 -10.53
N GLY A 167 -21.87 17.12 -9.85
CA GLY A 167 -22.05 16.39 -8.61
C GLY A 167 -21.01 16.82 -7.60
N GLY A 168 -21.37 16.99 -6.37
CA GLY A 168 -20.42 17.20 -5.28
C GLY A 168 -20.36 15.96 -4.39
N VAL A 169 -19.38 15.88 -3.53
CA VAL A 169 -19.28 14.83 -2.52
C VAL A 169 -19.90 15.32 -1.22
N SER A 170 -20.95 14.66 -0.78
CA SER A 170 -21.66 15.01 0.45
C SER A 170 -21.69 13.85 1.43
N SER A 171 -21.66 14.19 2.73
CA SER A 171 -21.82 13.27 3.84
C SER A 171 -23.05 13.61 4.64
N ALA A 172 -23.89 12.63 4.88
CA ALA A 172 -24.95 12.69 5.89
C ALA A 172 -24.45 12.20 7.26
N ALA A 173 -25.19 12.46 8.34
CA ALA A 173 -24.84 11.94 9.67
C ALA A 173 -24.73 10.40 9.72
N SER A 174 -25.44 9.71 8.81
CA SER A 174 -25.41 8.25 8.65
C SER A 174 -24.16 7.72 7.93
N SER A 175 -23.30 8.56 7.39
CA SER A 175 -22.12 8.10 6.61
C SER A 175 -21.14 7.27 7.44
N LYS A 176 -21.02 7.53 8.75
CA LYS A 176 -20.23 6.69 9.66
C LYS A 176 -20.87 5.32 9.93
N ASN A 177 -22.15 5.13 9.63
CA ASN A 177 -22.84 3.85 9.69
C ASN A 177 -22.89 3.12 8.34
N THR A 178 -22.20 3.65 7.34
CA THR A 178 -22.08 3.01 6.02
C THR A 178 -21.57 1.59 6.17
N SER A 179 -22.29 0.64 5.57
CA SER A 179 -21.91 -0.77 5.60
C SER A 179 -20.81 -1.07 4.59
N ILE A 180 -19.70 -1.66 5.03
CA ILE A 180 -18.50 -1.87 4.24
C ILE A 180 -18.13 -3.35 4.26
N ALA A 181 -18.03 -3.97 3.08
CA ALA A 181 -17.41 -5.27 2.94
C ALA A 181 -15.90 -5.08 2.65
N ILE A 182 -15.06 -5.79 3.38
CA ILE A 182 -13.63 -5.93 3.09
C ILE A 182 -13.43 -7.37 2.63
N VAL A 183 -13.23 -7.58 1.34
CA VAL A 183 -13.08 -8.91 0.74
C VAL A 183 -11.59 -9.27 0.68
N GLY A 184 -11.20 -10.25 1.49
CA GLY A 184 -9.83 -10.71 1.68
C GLY A 184 -9.28 -10.35 3.07
N GLY A 185 -8.93 -11.37 3.85
CA GLY A 185 -8.35 -11.28 5.19
C GLY A 185 -6.80 -11.27 5.18
N GLY A 186 -6.17 -10.89 4.06
CA GLY A 186 -4.74 -10.61 3.98
C GLY A 186 -4.36 -9.32 4.71
N ILE A 187 -3.06 -9.02 4.82
CA ILE A 187 -2.58 -7.86 5.57
C ILE A 187 -3.22 -6.54 5.11
N SER A 188 -3.53 -6.38 3.81
CA SER A 188 -4.21 -5.19 3.31
C SER A 188 -5.62 -5.04 3.89
N GLY A 189 -6.42 -6.11 3.89
CA GLY A 189 -7.77 -6.07 4.43
C GLY A 189 -7.79 -5.87 5.94
N LEU A 190 -6.89 -6.54 6.67
CA LEU A 190 -6.73 -6.41 8.12
C LEU A 190 -6.36 -4.98 8.52
N ALA A 191 -5.36 -4.41 7.86
CA ALA A 191 -4.92 -3.04 8.10
C ALA A 191 -6.04 -2.02 7.79
N THR A 192 -6.77 -2.22 6.68
CA THR A 192 -7.90 -1.36 6.31
C THR A 192 -8.97 -1.37 7.40
N ALA A 193 -9.35 -2.53 7.92
CA ALA A 193 -10.33 -2.63 9.01
C ALA A 193 -9.90 -1.81 10.24
N LEU A 194 -8.62 -1.92 10.65
CA LEU A 194 -8.08 -1.19 11.78
C LEU A 194 -8.03 0.33 11.51
N MET A 195 -7.66 0.72 10.29
CA MET A 195 -7.62 2.12 9.86
C MET A 195 -9.01 2.76 9.90
N LEU A 196 -10.03 2.10 9.35
CA LEU A 196 -11.41 2.56 9.37
C LEU A 196 -11.95 2.66 10.81
N GLU A 197 -11.67 1.66 11.65
CA GLU A 197 -12.03 1.67 13.08
C GLU A 197 -11.45 2.90 13.78
N SER A 198 -10.21 3.27 13.46
CA SER A 198 -9.48 4.37 14.12
C SER A 198 -10.08 5.76 13.87
N VAL A 199 -10.93 5.91 12.85
CA VAL A 199 -11.60 7.19 12.49
C VAL A 199 -13.12 7.11 12.66
N GLY A 200 -13.61 6.08 13.36
CA GLY A 200 -15.02 5.95 13.76
C GLY A 200 -15.94 5.36 12.71
N LEU A 201 -15.43 4.63 11.72
CA LEU A 201 -16.20 3.79 10.83
C LEU A 201 -16.20 2.36 11.38
N HIS A 202 -17.31 1.96 12.01
CA HIS A 202 -17.39 0.69 12.76
C HIS A 202 -18.24 -0.38 12.07
N ASN A 203 -18.96 -0.04 10.99
CA ASN A 203 -19.88 -0.96 10.31
C ASN A 203 -19.20 -1.64 9.11
N TRP A 204 -18.11 -2.37 9.37
CA TRP A 204 -17.39 -3.16 8.39
C TRP A 204 -17.37 -4.64 8.77
N GLU A 205 -17.16 -5.49 7.77
CA GLU A 205 -17.01 -6.95 7.90
C GLU A 205 -15.88 -7.40 6.96
N ILE A 206 -14.97 -8.25 7.48
CA ILE A 206 -13.97 -8.92 6.66
C ILE A 206 -14.52 -10.28 6.20
N ILE A 207 -14.44 -10.54 4.90
CA ILE A 207 -14.87 -11.80 4.28
C ILE A 207 -13.65 -12.47 3.68
N GLU A 208 -13.23 -13.59 4.26
CA GLU A 208 -12.06 -14.36 3.88
C GLU A 208 -12.44 -15.71 3.30
N ALA A 209 -11.78 -16.09 2.21
CA ALA A 209 -12.06 -17.34 1.50
C ALA A 209 -11.51 -18.57 2.22
N SER A 210 -10.38 -18.42 2.92
CA SER A 210 -9.73 -19.50 3.65
C SER A 210 -10.25 -19.64 5.09
N ASP A 211 -9.72 -20.60 5.80
CA ASP A 211 -9.96 -20.86 7.23
C ASP A 211 -9.10 -20.01 8.18
N ARG A 212 -8.23 -19.14 7.64
CA ARG A 212 -7.28 -18.32 8.38
C ARG A 212 -7.14 -16.90 7.81
N VAL A 213 -6.61 -16.00 8.59
CA VAL A 213 -6.20 -14.66 8.14
C VAL A 213 -4.73 -14.67 7.71
N GLY A 214 -4.29 -13.57 7.06
CA GLY A 214 -2.91 -13.31 6.71
C GLY A 214 -2.59 -13.45 5.21
N GLY A 215 -3.41 -14.18 4.44
CA GLY A 215 -3.17 -14.39 3.02
C GLY A 215 -1.79 -14.99 2.76
N ARG A 216 -0.89 -14.24 2.10
CA ARG A 216 0.49 -14.68 1.81
C ARG A 216 1.44 -14.72 3.03
N PHE A 217 1.05 -14.23 4.20
CA PHE A 217 1.74 -14.53 5.44
C PHE A 217 1.44 -15.99 5.81
N ARG A 218 2.45 -16.83 5.78
CA ARG A 218 2.29 -18.26 6.06
C ARG A 218 3.54 -18.82 6.70
N THR A 219 3.51 -18.86 8.01
CA THR A 219 4.53 -19.50 8.82
C THR A 219 4.10 -20.93 9.11
N LYS A 220 4.96 -21.92 8.86
CA LYS A 220 4.78 -23.29 9.27
C LYS A 220 5.57 -23.56 10.55
N TYR A 221 4.87 -23.97 11.59
CA TYR A 221 5.49 -24.48 12.81
C TYR A 221 5.65 -25.99 12.70
N MET A 222 6.87 -26.50 12.90
CA MET A 222 7.14 -27.93 12.83
C MET A 222 6.70 -28.61 14.14
N ALA A 223 5.88 -29.65 14.01
CA ALA A 223 5.31 -30.35 15.15
C ALA A 223 6.40 -30.84 16.13
N ASP A 224 6.11 -30.77 17.42
CA ASP A 224 6.96 -31.24 18.51
C ASP A 224 8.35 -30.57 18.60
N THR A 225 8.51 -29.42 17.93
CA THR A 225 9.74 -28.61 17.95
C THR A 225 9.45 -27.13 18.21
N GLN A 226 10.52 -26.33 18.33
CA GLN A 226 10.45 -24.87 18.36
C GLN A 226 10.81 -24.24 17.00
N GLU A 227 10.90 -25.09 15.96
CA GLU A 227 11.31 -24.67 14.63
C GLU A 227 10.12 -24.14 13.83
N TRP A 228 10.37 -23.10 13.05
CA TRP A 228 9.40 -22.52 12.15
C TRP A 228 10.01 -22.12 10.81
N ALA A 229 9.25 -22.26 9.75
CA ALA A 229 9.64 -21.90 8.39
C ALA A 229 8.73 -20.84 7.81
N GLU A 230 9.32 -19.82 7.17
CA GLU A 230 8.58 -18.78 6.46
C GLU A 230 8.29 -19.19 5.03
N MET A 231 7.06 -19.59 4.78
CA MET A 231 6.61 -19.93 3.43
C MET A 231 6.18 -18.68 2.61
N GLY A 232 5.95 -17.55 3.27
CA GLY A 232 5.67 -16.23 2.70
C GLY A 232 6.85 -15.26 2.77
N PRO A 233 6.61 -13.97 3.15
CA PRO A 233 7.67 -12.99 3.39
C PRO A 233 8.60 -13.49 4.49
N MET A 234 9.90 -13.27 4.37
CA MET A 234 10.87 -13.82 5.32
C MET A 234 11.74 -12.74 5.98
N ARG A 235 11.79 -11.53 5.44
CA ARG A 235 12.63 -10.44 5.95
C ARG A 235 12.05 -9.07 5.57
N LEU A 236 12.47 -8.03 6.30
CA LEU A 236 12.11 -6.63 6.07
C LEU A 236 13.37 -5.78 6.07
N PRO A 237 13.59 -4.90 5.09
CA PRO A 237 14.65 -3.92 5.15
C PRO A 237 14.25 -2.84 6.14
N HIS A 238 15.10 -2.56 7.13
CA HIS A 238 14.85 -1.55 8.16
C HIS A 238 15.58 -0.25 7.83
N SER A 239 16.90 -0.35 7.61
CA SER A 239 17.77 0.78 7.31
C SER A 239 18.94 0.33 6.44
N VAL A 240 19.65 1.29 5.86
CA VAL A 240 20.86 1.05 5.09
C VAL A 240 21.96 1.99 5.55
N THR A 241 23.19 1.49 5.66
CA THR A 241 24.38 2.30 5.91
C THR A 241 25.20 2.37 4.63
N TYR A 242 25.43 3.57 4.12
CA TYR A 242 26.23 3.81 2.92
C TYR A 242 27.73 3.83 3.26
N LYS A 243 28.57 3.20 2.42
CA LYS A 243 30.01 3.07 2.69
C LYS A 243 30.79 4.37 2.45
N GLU A 244 30.31 5.22 1.54
CA GLU A 244 31.01 6.45 1.12
C GLU A 244 31.11 7.48 2.27
N ASP A 245 29.99 7.72 2.95
CA ASP A 245 29.84 8.78 3.95
C ASP A 245 29.41 8.25 5.33
N ASN A 246 29.27 6.94 5.46
CA ASN A 246 28.75 6.26 6.67
C ASN A 246 27.36 6.78 7.09
N GLU A 247 26.59 7.34 6.14
CA GLU A 247 25.22 7.78 6.40
C GLU A 247 24.30 6.57 6.54
N THR A 248 23.47 6.57 7.58
CA THR A 248 22.42 5.55 7.77
C THR A 248 21.07 6.16 7.51
N LEU A 249 20.33 5.58 6.56
CA LEU A 249 18.96 5.97 6.20
C LEU A 249 17.96 4.87 6.53
N LEU A 250 16.78 5.26 6.97
CA LEU A 250 15.64 4.35 7.10
C LEU A 250 14.99 4.13 5.72
N TYR A 251 14.51 2.92 5.46
CA TYR A 251 13.60 2.67 4.34
C TYR A 251 12.22 3.21 4.69
N THR A 252 11.88 4.40 4.20
CA THR A 252 10.70 5.17 4.63
C THR A 252 9.39 4.44 4.33
N ASP A 253 9.31 3.76 3.19
CA ASP A 253 8.14 2.98 2.80
C ASP A 253 7.93 1.76 3.70
N HIS A 254 9.00 1.13 4.21
CA HIS A 254 8.90 -0.02 5.11
C HIS A 254 8.52 0.35 6.55
N GLN A 255 8.69 1.63 6.96
CA GLN A 255 8.42 2.06 8.34
C GLN A 255 6.97 1.84 8.77
N LEU A 256 6.02 1.87 7.84
CA LEU A 256 4.62 1.57 8.15
C LEU A 256 4.42 0.15 8.70
N THR A 257 5.25 -0.82 8.29
CA THR A 257 5.19 -2.19 8.81
C THR A 257 5.59 -2.24 10.28
N PHE A 258 6.65 -1.53 10.66
CA PHE A 258 7.12 -1.46 12.04
C PHE A 258 6.14 -0.68 12.92
N GLN A 259 5.60 0.44 12.42
CA GLN A 259 4.55 1.20 13.09
C GLN A 259 3.29 0.34 13.34
N MET A 260 2.88 -0.46 12.36
CA MET A 260 1.73 -1.35 12.50
C MET A 260 1.94 -2.37 13.62
N ALA A 261 3.12 -2.99 13.67
CA ALA A 261 3.48 -3.93 14.73
C ALA A 261 3.48 -3.27 16.13
N GLU A 262 4.04 -2.07 16.23
CA GLU A 262 4.03 -1.31 17.50
C GLU A 262 2.61 -0.98 17.97
N ILE A 263 1.75 -0.51 17.05
CA ILE A 263 0.34 -0.21 17.37
C ILE A 263 -0.39 -1.47 17.85
N LEU A 264 -0.21 -2.60 17.16
CA LEU A 264 -0.83 -3.87 17.54
C LEU A 264 -0.33 -4.38 18.88
N ASN A 265 0.98 -4.29 19.15
CA ASN A 265 1.55 -4.64 20.45
C ASN A 265 0.92 -3.80 21.58
N ASN A 266 0.80 -2.49 21.37
CA ASN A 266 0.18 -1.59 22.34
C ASN A 266 -1.32 -1.90 22.54
N MET A 267 -2.07 -2.13 21.46
CA MET A 267 -3.49 -2.49 21.51
C MET A 267 -3.72 -3.82 22.23
N ASN A 268 -2.85 -4.78 22.04
CA ASN A 268 -2.84 -6.08 22.71
C ASN A 268 -2.20 -6.08 24.09
N LYS A 269 -1.79 -4.90 24.60
CA LYS A 269 -1.15 -4.74 25.92
C LYS A 269 0.09 -5.61 26.10
N ASN A 270 0.82 -5.85 25.02
CA ASN A 270 1.98 -6.73 24.95
C ASN A 270 1.71 -8.18 25.44
N ASP A 271 0.47 -8.68 25.28
CA ASP A 271 0.15 -10.09 25.54
C ASP A 271 1.05 -10.98 24.67
N SER A 272 1.78 -11.90 25.28
CA SER A 272 2.80 -12.75 24.63
C SER A 272 2.24 -13.57 23.46
N ARG A 273 0.94 -13.90 23.47
CA ARG A 273 0.28 -14.63 22.37
C ARG A 273 0.23 -13.81 21.08
N TRP A 274 0.12 -12.49 21.19
CA TRP A 274 -0.08 -11.57 20.08
C TRP A 274 1.10 -10.63 19.88
N LYS A 275 2.15 -10.77 20.67
CA LYS A 275 3.31 -9.89 20.63
C LYS A 275 4.11 -10.13 19.37
N ILE A 276 4.51 -9.05 18.73
CA ILE A 276 5.34 -9.03 17.54
C ILE A 276 6.70 -8.49 17.96
N ASP A 277 7.70 -9.33 17.96
CA ASP A 277 9.09 -8.96 18.26
C ASP A 277 9.91 -9.10 16.96
N PHE A 278 10.79 -8.14 16.71
CA PHE A 278 11.70 -8.17 15.58
C PHE A 278 13.07 -8.65 16.03
N ILE A 279 13.67 -9.55 15.25
CA ILE A 279 15.04 -10.04 15.42
C ILE A 279 15.87 -9.73 14.17
N PRO A 280 17.22 -9.58 14.30
CA PRO A 280 18.08 -9.39 13.14
C PRO A 280 17.95 -10.56 12.15
N TRP A 281 17.85 -10.22 10.86
CA TRP A 281 17.99 -11.18 9.79
C TRP A 281 19.40 -11.10 9.22
N VAL A 282 20.10 -12.22 9.23
CA VAL A 282 21.42 -12.35 8.62
C VAL A 282 21.24 -12.63 7.13
N GLN A 283 21.52 -11.65 6.29
CA GLN A 283 21.40 -11.80 4.83
C GLN A 283 22.56 -12.61 4.25
N HIS A 284 23.77 -12.35 4.74
CA HIS A 284 24.99 -13.04 4.36
C HIS A 284 25.85 -13.39 5.58
N HIS A 285 26.48 -14.57 5.49
CA HIS A 285 27.42 -15.02 6.51
C HIS A 285 28.76 -15.39 5.82
N PRO A 286 29.93 -15.05 6.36
CA PRO A 286 31.21 -15.29 5.69
C PRO A 286 31.50 -16.76 5.43
N ASN A 287 30.92 -17.67 6.20
CA ASN A 287 31.09 -19.12 6.05
C ASN A 287 30.06 -19.79 5.13
N GLU A 288 29.16 -19.05 4.47
CA GLU A 288 28.24 -19.57 3.45
C GLU A 288 29.02 -20.34 2.38
N LEU A 289 28.53 -21.53 2.01
CA LEU A 289 29.13 -22.33 0.96
C LEU A 289 28.64 -21.92 -0.41
N ILE A 290 29.54 -21.50 -1.27
CA ILE A 290 29.19 -20.98 -2.62
C ILE A 290 29.82 -21.91 -3.66
N ALA A 291 29.05 -22.90 -4.12
CA ALA A 291 29.50 -23.83 -5.16
C ALA A 291 29.19 -23.35 -6.57
N GLN A 292 28.08 -22.62 -6.74
CA GLN A 292 27.68 -22.05 -8.02
C GLN A 292 28.62 -20.90 -8.45
N GLY A 293 29.13 -20.99 -9.69
CA GLY A 293 29.99 -19.95 -10.25
C GLY A 293 31.37 -19.82 -9.58
N THR A 294 31.82 -20.88 -8.87
CA THR A 294 33.11 -20.87 -8.18
C THR A 294 33.97 -22.11 -8.52
N ARG A 295 35.25 -22.01 -8.23
CA ARG A 295 36.20 -23.12 -8.31
C ARG A 295 36.37 -23.74 -6.92
N ARG A 296 36.39 -25.07 -6.86
CA ARG A 296 36.76 -25.76 -5.63
C ARG A 296 38.23 -25.54 -5.27
N HIS A 297 38.54 -25.56 -4.00
CA HIS A 297 39.93 -25.61 -3.52
C HIS A 297 40.66 -26.88 -4.02
N PRO A 298 42.00 -26.88 -4.03
CA PRO A 298 42.76 -28.08 -4.46
C PRO A 298 42.47 -29.33 -3.68
N ASP A 299 42.02 -29.24 -2.43
CA ASP A 299 41.56 -30.31 -1.58
C ASP A 299 40.12 -30.79 -1.87
N GLY A 300 39.45 -30.17 -2.85
CA GLY A 300 38.09 -30.51 -3.27
C GLY A 300 36.97 -29.81 -2.50
N ARG A 301 37.27 -29.08 -1.42
CA ARG A 301 36.26 -28.38 -0.64
C ARG A 301 35.65 -27.17 -1.39
N ILE A 302 34.40 -26.86 -1.07
CA ILE A 302 33.67 -25.72 -1.62
C ILE A 302 34.17 -24.47 -0.90
N PRO A 303 34.46 -23.37 -1.65
CA PRO A 303 34.85 -22.11 -1.03
C PRO A 303 33.68 -21.46 -0.29
N THR A 304 34.01 -20.73 0.78
CA THR A 304 33.07 -19.89 1.49
C THR A 304 32.98 -18.51 0.84
N ARG A 305 31.93 -17.76 1.16
CA ARG A 305 31.78 -16.36 0.75
C ARG A 305 32.99 -15.51 1.14
N GLY A 306 33.44 -15.59 2.39
CA GLY A 306 34.58 -14.83 2.88
C GLY A 306 35.88 -15.20 2.19
N GLU A 307 36.10 -16.48 1.83
CA GLU A 307 37.27 -16.92 1.04
C GLU A 307 37.22 -16.32 -0.38
N ILE A 308 36.05 -16.30 -1.02
CA ILE A 308 35.86 -15.70 -2.36
C ILE A 308 36.07 -14.17 -2.33
N GLU A 309 35.64 -13.52 -1.27
CA GLU A 309 35.87 -12.08 -1.08
C GLU A 309 37.34 -11.75 -0.87
N ALA A 310 38.07 -12.63 -0.17
CA ALA A 310 39.51 -12.51 0.05
C ALA A 310 40.34 -12.88 -1.19
N ASP A 311 39.90 -13.86 -1.99
CA ASP A 311 40.56 -14.31 -3.22
C ASP A 311 39.58 -14.41 -4.38
N PRO A 312 39.42 -13.35 -5.20
CA PRO A 312 38.55 -13.33 -6.37
C PRO A 312 38.86 -14.39 -7.43
N ASN A 313 40.07 -15.01 -7.42
CA ASN A 313 40.39 -16.12 -8.34
C ASN A 313 39.59 -17.38 -8.08
N LEU A 314 38.95 -17.49 -6.92
CA LEU A 314 37.98 -18.57 -6.62
C LEU A 314 36.68 -18.42 -7.41
N LYS A 315 36.37 -17.26 -7.95
CA LYS A 315 35.26 -17.11 -8.90
C LYS A 315 35.64 -17.76 -10.23
N SER A 316 34.69 -18.45 -10.84
CA SER A 316 34.82 -18.85 -12.24
C SER A 316 34.78 -17.59 -13.09
N PRO A 317 35.69 -17.44 -14.09
CA PRO A 317 35.61 -16.30 -14.99
C PRO A 317 34.27 -16.31 -15.71
N PRO A 318 33.69 -15.14 -16.01
CA PRO A 318 32.52 -15.06 -16.89
C PRO A 318 32.83 -15.79 -18.23
N SER A 319 31.84 -16.38 -18.84
CA SER A 319 31.97 -17.13 -20.08
C SER A 319 32.45 -16.25 -21.25
N MET A 320 32.19 -14.93 -21.18
CA MET A 320 32.75 -13.92 -22.06
C MET A 320 33.16 -12.67 -21.25
N THR A 321 34.32 -12.11 -21.59
CA THR A 321 34.75 -10.78 -21.21
C THR A 321 35.07 -10.03 -22.50
N SER A 322 34.27 -9.05 -22.83
CA SER A 322 34.53 -8.13 -23.96
C SER A 322 34.41 -6.69 -23.47
N SER A 323 35.03 -5.77 -24.16
CA SER A 323 34.87 -4.35 -23.84
C SER A 323 33.41 -3.89 -23.91
N GLU A 324 32.60 -4.53 -24.77
CA GLU A 324 31.17 -4.28 -24.86
C GLU A 324 30.40 -4.80 -23.62
N TYR A 325 30.79 -5.95 -23.10
CA TYR A 325 30.24 -6.49 -21.85
C TYR A 325 30.52 -5.53 -20.68
N GLU A 326 31.79 -5.11 -20.53
CA GLU A 326 32.20 -4.19 -19.46
C GLU A 326 31.49 -2.83 -19.57
N ASP A 327 31.35 -2.29 -20.78
CA ASP A 327 30.67 -1.02 -21.04
C ASP A 327 29.15 -1.13 -20.72
N THR A 328 28.51 -2.22 -21.12
CA THR A 328 27.10 -2.45 -20.88
C THR A 328 26.81 -2.65 -19.38
N GLN A 329 27.62 -3.48 -18.72
CA GLN A 329 27.53 -3.69 -17.27
C GLN A 329 27.78 -2.39 -16.51
N GLY A 330 28.75 -1.58 -16.95
CA GLY A 330 29.01 -0.27 -16.36
C GLY A 330 27.82 0.67 -16.46
N LYS A 331 27.14 0.71 -17.61
CA LYS A 331 25.92 1.52 -17.80
C LYS A 331 24.76 1.04 -16.94
N MET A 332 24.59 -0.27 -16.76
CA MET A 332 23.62 -0.82 -15.82
C MET A 332 23.94 -0.40 -14.39
N ASP A 333 25.19 -0.55 -13.98
CA ASP A 333 25.67 -0.19 -12.64
C ASP A 333 25.53 1.31 -12.35
N ASP A 334 25.75 2.18 -13.34
CA ASP A 334 25.56 3.63 -13.22
C ASP A 334 24.13 4.02 -12.84
N ILE A 335 23.15 3.19 -13.19
CA ILE A 335 21.75 3.41 -12.83
C ILE A 335 21.41 2.64 -11.55
N LEU A 336 21.67 1.34 -11.53
CA LEU A 336 21.22 0.44 -10.45
C LEU A 336 22.01 0.63 -9.15
N LYS A 337 23.25 1.13 -9.22
CA LYS A 337 24.13 1.38 -8.05
C LYS A 337 24.39 2.87 -7.80
N ASN A 338 23.62 3.76 -8.43
CA ASN A 338 23.74 5.20 -8.21
C ASN A 338 23.29 5.59 -6.81
N ALA A 339 24.21 6.00 -5.95
CA ALA A 339 23.94 6.33 -4.55
C ALA A 339 22.86 7.41 -4.39
N THR A 340 22.86 8.45 -5.23
CA THR A 340 21.85 9.53 -5.17
C THR A 340 20.46 8.99 -5.49
N THR A 341 20.33 8.18 -6.52
CA THR A 341 19.06 7.55 -6.90
C THR A 341 18.57 6.61 -5.81
N LEU A 342 19.44 5.73 -5.29
CA LEU A 342 19.08 4.79 -4.24
C LEU A 342 18.68 5.51 -2.94
N LYS A 343 19.43 6.53 -2.51
CA LYS A 343 19.06 7.37 -1.36
C LYS A 343 17.71 8.08 -1.58
N SER A 344 17.41 8.51 -2.80
CA SER A 344 16.11 9.13 -3.10
C SER A 344 14.95 8.14 -2.96
N ILE A 345 15.12 6.90 -3.40
CA ILE A 345 14.13 5.82 -3.25
C ILE A 345 13.88 5.53 -1.77
N GLN A 346 14.92 5.36 -0.97
CA GLN A 346 14.80 5.07 0.46
C GLN A 346 14.14 6.22 1.23
N ASN A 347 14.42 7.45 0.86
CA ASN A 347 13.83 8.62 1.50
C ASN A 347 12.36 8.85 1.08
N ASN A 348 12.03 8.64 -0.20
CA ASN A 348 10.70 8.89 -0.73
C ASN A 348 10.45 8.08 -2.02
N VAL A 349 10.07 6.84 -1.86
CA VAL A 349 9.80 5.92 -2.96
C VAL A 349 8.71 6.42 -3.92
N TRP A 350 7.71 7.14 -3.43
CA TRP A 350 6.61 7.66 -4.27
C TRP A 350 7.07 8.78 -5.20
N GLN A 351 7.95 9.65 -4.70
CA GLN A 351 8.57 10.68 -5.53
C GLN A 351 9.53 10.06 -6.53
N ALA A 352 10.35 9.11 -6.08
CA ALA A 352 11.27 8.39 -6.96
C ALA A 352 10.50 7.64 -8.06
N HIS A 353 9.41 6.97 -7.72
CA HIS A 353 8.52 6.33 -8.70
C HIS A 353 7.97 7.33 -9.72
N LYS A 354 7.49 8.50 -9.26
CA LYS A 354 7.00 9.53 -10.18
C LYS A 354 8.06 9.99 -11.15
N ILE A 355 9.25 10.30 -10.66
CA ILE A 355 10.39 10.69 -11.49
C ILE A 355 10.73 9.57 -12.49
N ALA A 356 10.80 8.33 -12.02
CA ALA A 356 11.06 7.18 -12.87
C ALA A 356 10.03 7.03 -14.00
N MET A 357 8.73 7.29 -13.71
CA MET A 357 7.68 7.30 -14.73
C MET A 357 7.88 8.44 -15.76
N GLU A 358 8.26 9.63 -15.30
CA GLU A 358 8.53 10.78 -16.15
C GLU A 358 9.79 10.59 -17.01
N GLU A 359 10.80 9.90 -16.48
CA GLU A 359 12.05 9.56 -17.18
C GLU A 359 11.93 8.31 -18.07
N GLY A 360 10.79 7.63 -18.08
CA GLY A 360 10.51 6.49 -18.95
C GLY A 360 11.09 5.15 -18.46
N LEU A 361 11.37 4.99 -17.17
CA LEU A 361 11.83 3.70 -16.63
C LEU A 361 10.71 2.63 -16.59
N ASP A 362 9.46 3.02 -16.82
CA ASP A 362 8.34 2.10 -17.05
C ASP A 362 8.22 1.65 -18.51
N ASP A 363 8.96 2.28 -19.43
CA ASP A 363 8.87 2.04 -20.88
C ASP A 363 9.78 0.88 -21.32
N TRP A 364 10.63 0.37 -20.44
CA TRP A 364 11.66 -0.61 -20.75
C TRP A 364 11.71 -1.76 -19.73
N SER A 365 11.93 -2.98 -20.23
CA SER A 365 12.52 -4.06 -19.44
C SER A 365 14.05 -3.91 -19.43
N GLU A 366 14.74 -4.63 -18.52
CA GLU A 366 16.21 -4.65 -18.51
C GLU A 366 16.76 -5.06 -19.88
N GLN A 367 16.25 -6.14 -20.46
CA GLN A 367 16.65 -6.57 -21.80
C GLN A 367 16.45 -5.47 -22.83
N ALA A 368 15.28 -4.85 -22.86
CA ALA A 368 14.99 -3.82 -23.85
C ALA A 368 15.88 -2.56 -23.64
N MET A 369 16.17 -2.21 -22.38
CA MET A 369 17.09 -1.13 -22.05
C MET A 369 18.48 -1.41 -22.62
N MET A 370 19.05 -2.60 -22.35
CA MET A 370 20.37 -2.97 -22.88
C MET A 370 20.39 -2.99 -24.43
N ARG A 371 19.39 -3.61 -25.05
CA ARG A 371 19.32 -3.74 -26.52
C ARG A 371 19.06 -2.43 -27.24
N HIS A 372 18.13 -1.62 -26.75
CA HIS A 372 17.61 -0.47 -27.47
C HIS A 372 18.17 0.88 -26.99
N VAL A 373 18.53 1.00 -25.73
CA VAL A 373 19.11 2.23 -25.17
C VAL A 373 20.64 2.14 -25.19
N PHE A 374 21.22 1.09 -24.61
CA PHE A 374 22.69 0.92 -24.54
C PHE A 374 23.30 0.38 -25.82
N LYS A 375 22.48 -0.18 -26.74
CA LYS A 375 22.92 -0.76 -28.02
C LYS A 375 23.79 -2.00 -27.87
N ALA A 376 23.62 -2.74 -26.78
CA ALA A 376 24.35 -3.98 -26.55
C ALA A 376 23.97 -5.05 -27.57
N SER A 377 24.94 -5.90 -27.96
CA SER A 377 24.72 -7.07 -28.80
C SER A 377 23.87 -8.12 -28.08
N GLU A 378 23.29 -9.05 -28.85
CA GLU A 378 22.50 -10.16 -28.28
C GLU A 378 23.33 -11.01 -27.32
N ASN A 379 24.56 -11.35 -27.72
CA ASN A 379 25.45 -12.15 -26.90
C ASN A 379 25.79 -11.50 -25.56
N VAL A 380 26.02 -10.17 -25.52
CA VAL A 380 26.30 -9.45 -24.28
C VAL A 380 25.05 -9.35 -23.42
N THR A 381 23.91 -9.07 -24.05
CA THR A 381 22.65 -9.01 -23.33
C THR A 381 22.32 -10.33 -22.67
N ASP A 382 22.38 -11.45 -23.42
CA ASP A 382 22.11 -12.80 -22.92
C ASP A 382 23.03 -13.22 -21.75
N GLN A 383 24.26 -12.67 -21.69
CA GLN A 383 25.21 -12.94 -20.63
C GLN A 383 24.99 -12.15 -19.34
N ILE A 384 24.48 -10.93 -19.48
CA ILE A 384 24.17 -10.06 -18.32
C ILE A 384 22.85 -10.47 -17.69
N LEU A 385 21.91 -10.97 -18.53
CA LEU A 385 20.55 -11.31 -18.11
C LEU A 385 20.50 -12.43 -17.05
N THR A 386 19.60 -12.27 -16.09
CA THR A 386 19.26 -13.22 -15.06
C THR A 386 17.76 -13.56 -15.12
N ASP A 387 17.20 -14.27 -14.17
CA ASP A 387 15.77 -14.62 -14.12
C ASP A 387 14.80 -13.40 -14.05
N SER A 388 15.31 -12.19 -13.79
CA SER A 388 14.52 -10.96 -13.62
C SER A 388 14.41 -10.11 -14.89
N ASP A 389 15.00 -10.55 -15.97
CA ASP A 389 15.39 -9.78 -17.16
C ASP A 389 14.26 -9.18 -17.98
N TYR A 390 13.05 -9.65 -17.75
CA TYR A 390 11.84 -9.14 -18.40
C TYR A 390 11.04 -8.22 -17.48
N ASP A 391 11.55 -7.94 -16.28
CA ASP A 391 10.89 -7.03 -15.36
C ASP A 391 11.01 -5.59 -15.89
N VAL A 392 10.03 -4.77 -15.56
CA VAL A 392 10.08 -3.34 -15.82
C VAL A 392 11.27 -2.75 -15.07
N PHE A 393 12.02 -1.89 -15.73
CA PHE A 393 13.27 -1.36 -15.18
C PHE A 393 13.09 -0.65 -13.82
N TRP A 394 11.94 -0.03 -13.61
CA TRP A 394 11.59 0.54 -12.29
C TRP A 394 11.54 -0.52 -11.18
N ASP A 395 10.89 -1.66 -11.43
CA ASP A 395 10.78 -2.71 -10.42
C ASP A 395 12.15 -3.30 -10.07
N GLU A 396 13.04 -3.44 -11.07
CA GLU A 396 14.41 -3.87 -10.84
C GLU A 396 15.21 -2.82 -10.03
N LEU A 397 15.10 -1.54 -10.38
CA LEU A 397 15.76 -0.46 -9.64
C LEU A 397 15.27 -0.42 -8.17
N HIS A 398 13.97 -0.54 -7.95
CA HIS A 398 13.40 -0.60 -6.60
C HIS A 398 13.84 -1.87 -5.86
N HIS A 399 13.85 -3.01 -6.53
CA HIS A 399 14.33 -4.27 -5.94
C HIS A 399 15.81 -4.17 -5.53
N ASN A 400 16.64 -3.62 -6.41
CA ASN A 400 18.06 -3.41 -6.15
C ASN A 400 18.31 -2.39 -5.02
N SER A 401 17.46 -1.38 -4.86
CA SER A 401 17.56 -0.43 -3.76
C SER A 401 17.41 -1.08 -2.38
N ASN A 402 16.75 -2.23 -2.32
CA ASN A 402 16.56 -3.04 -1.10
C ASN A 402 17.61 -4.14 -0.98
N LEU A 403 17.79 -4.96 -2.02
CA LEU A 403 18.58 -6.20 -1.99
C LEU A 403 20.01 -6.07 -2.52
N GLY A 404 20.28 -5.09 -3.40
CA GLY A 404 21.60 -4.87 -3.99
C GLY A 404 22.62 -4.24 -3.04
N LEU A 405 22.18 -3.74 -1.88
CA LEU A 405 23.04 -3.17 -0.85
C LEU A 405 23.38 -4.25 0.20
N ASP A 406 24.24 -5.19 -0.20
CA ASP A 406 24.51 -6.43 0.56
C ASP A 406 25.76 -6.39 1.44
N GLY A 407 26.42 -5.22 1.53
CA GLY A 407 27.65 -5.04 2.33
C GLY A 407 28.91 -5.64 1.72
N SER A 408 28.84 -6.40 0.62
CA SER A 408 29.99 -7.03 -0.05
C SER A 408 31.01 -5.99 -0.51
N PRO A 409 32.26 -6.37 -0.83
CA PRO A 409 33.30 -5.42 -1.26
C PRO A 409 32.91 -4.51 -2.44
N GLY A 410 32.05 -4.97 -3.34
CA GLY A 410 31.55 -4.17 -4.48
C GLY A 410 30.25 -3.40 -4.23
N SER A 411 29.61 -3.59 -3.10
CA SER A 411 28.38 -2.89 -2.75
C SER A 411 28.68 -1.50 -2.20
N ILE A 412 27.83 -0.52 -2.54
CA ILE A 412 27.93 0.87 -2.05
C ILE A 412 27.34 1.07 -0.66
N GLY A 413 26.69 0.07 -0.09
CA GLY A 413 26.08 0.13 1.24
C GLY A 413 25.73 -1.24 1.78
N GLU A 414 25.19 -1.24 2.99
CA GLU A 414 24.73 -2.45 3.67
C GLU A 414 23.32 -2.23 4.26
N THR A 415 22.38 -3.05 3.81
CA THR A 415 21.02 -3.06 4.36
C THR A 415 20.97 -3.84 5.67
N HIS A 416 20.40 -3.21 6.70
CA HIS A 416 20.11 -3.85 7.98
C HIS A 416 18.72 -4.48 7.93
N TRP A 417 18.69 -5.78 7.97
CA TRP A 417 17.50 -6.59 7.82
C TRP A 417 16.94 -7.04 9.17
N LEU A 418 15.60 -7.11 9.25
CA LEU A 418 14.88 -7.69 10.37
C LEU A 418 13.91 -8.76 9.87
N CYS A 419 13.57 -9.71 10.75
CA CYS A 419 12.43 -10.61 10.59
C CYS A 419 11.62 -10.65 11.88
N ILE A 420 10.47 -11.30 11.85
CA ILE A 420 9.60 -11.45 13.03
C ILE A 420 9.95 -12.75 13.74
N ASP A 421 10.25 -12.68 15.02
CA ASP A 421 10.47 -13.85 15.86
C ASP A 421 9.19 -14.71 15.94
N GLY A 422 9.31 -15.99 15.66
CA GLY A 422 8.17 -16.90 15.52
C GLY A 422 7.40 -16.74 14.21
N GLY A 423 7.88 -15.91 13.27
CA GLY A 423 7.40 -15.83 11.88
C GLY A 423 6.36 -14.74 11.62
N PHE A 424 6.15 -14.44 10.32
CA PHE A 424 5.32 -13.34 9.86
C PHE A 424 3.81 -13.54 10.10
N SER A 425 3.35 -14.78 10.28
CA SER A 425 1.95 -15.04 10.65
C SER A 425 1.56 -14.31 11.94
N ARG A 426 2.50 -14.08 12.87
CA ARG A 426 2.27 -13.33 14.11
C ARG A 426 1.77 -11.92 13.86
N LEU A 427 2.24 -11.25 12.80
CA LEU A 427 1.75 -9.91 12.46
C LEU A 427 0.26 -9.93 12.07
N SER A 428 -0.20 -10.91 11.30
CA SER A 428 -1.61 -11.03 10.93
C SER A 428 -2.49 -11.55 12.09
N GLU A 429 -1.97 -12.46 12.90
CA GLU A 429 -2.66 -13.02 14.06
C GLU A 429 -2.90 -11.97 15.16
N ALA A 430 -2.00 -10.98 15.28
CA ALA A 430 -2.12 -9.89 16.26
C ALA A 430 -3.36 -8.99 16.03
N PHE A 431 -3.99 -9.04 14.85
CA PHE A 431 -5.28 -8.38 14.59
C PHE A 431 -6.48 -9.12 15.19
N MET A 432 -6.37 -10.44 15.45
CA MET A 432 -7.52 -11.28 15.83
C MET A 432 -8.33 -10.77 17.03
N PRO A 433 -7.74 -10.24 18.12
CA PRO A 433 -8.50 -9.70 19.24
C PRO A 433 -9.46 -8.57 18.84
N HIS A 434 -9.15 -7.84 17.76
CA HIS A 434 -9.87 -6.64 17.33
C HIS A 434 -10.88 -6.89 16.21
N ILE A 435 -10.75 -7.99 15.47
CA ILE A 435 -11.55 -8.26 14.27
C ILE A 435 -12.49 -9.47 14.40
N LYS A 436 -12.25 -10.39 15.33
CA LYS A 436 -12.91 -11.71 15.39
C LYS A 436 -14.45 -11.67 15.30
N ASN A 437 -15.09 -10.63 15.81
CA ASN A 437 -16.54 -10.48 15.81
C ASN A 437 -17.11 -9.97 14.46
N ARG A 438 -16.22 -9.55 13.55
CA ARG A 438 -16.53 -9.00 12.23
C ARG A 438 -15.72 -9.69 11.12
N LEU A 439 -15.26 -10.91 11.40
CA LEU A 439 -14.50 -11.76 10.49
C LEU A 439 -15.36 -12.98 10.11
N VAL A 440 -15.50 -13.21 8.82
CA VAL A 440 -16.17 -14.37 8.25
C VAL A 440 -15.16 -15.15 7.44
N LEU A 441 -14.77 -16.32 7.92
CA LEU A 441 -13.88 -17.27 7.26
C LEU A 441 -14.64 -18.26 6.37
N ASN A 442 -13.93 -18.97 5.51
CA ASN A 442 -14.46 -20.02 4.61
C ASN A 442 -15.57 -19.49 3.68
N ARG A 443 -15.46 -18.21 3.26
CA ARG A 443 -16.43 -17.58 2.37
C ARG A 443 -15.78 -17.00 1.12
N LYS A 444 -15.64 -17.83 0.11
CA LYS A 444 -15.07 -17.46 -1.20
C LYS A 444 -16.10 -16.72 -2.04
N ILE A 445 -15.95 -15.41 -2.20
CA ILE A 445 -16.82 -14.59 -3.05
C ILE A 445 -16.65 -15.04 -4.50
N ARG A 446 -17.77 -15.21 -5.20
CA ARG A 446 -17.85 -15.64 -6.60
C ARG A 446 -18.42 -14.58 -7.53
N LYS A 447 -19.18 -13.63 -6.96
CA LYS A 447 -19.84 -12.61 -7.76
C LYS A 447 -19.91 -11.29 -6.99
N LEU A 448 -19.66 -10.20 -7.70
CA LEU A 448 -19.85 -8.82 -7.30
C LEU A 448 -20.80 -8.15 -8.28
N GLU A 449 -21.87 -7.57 -7.78
CA GLU A 449 -22.86 -6.85 -8.59
C GLU A 449 -23.08 -5.45 -8.07
N SER A 450 -23.27 -4.51 -8.98
CA SER A 450 -23.77 -3.17 -8.68
C SER A 450 -25.30 -3.20 -8.70
N VAL A 451 -25.93 -2.91 -7.58
CA VAL A 451 -27.39 -2.96 -7.41
C VAL A 451 -27.93 -1.62 -6.92
N ARG A 452 -29.20 -1.34 -7.21
CA ARG A 452 -29.88 -0.16 -6.68
C ARG A 452 -30.48 -0.47 -5.32
N GLY A 453 -30.07 0.26 -4.30
CA GLY A 453 -30.64 0.21 -2.98
C GLY A 453 -32.02 0.89 -2.90
N PRO A 454 -32.72 0.76 -1.75
CA PRO A 454 -34.08 1.28 -1.54
C PRO A 454 -34.23 2.79 -1.83
N ASN A 455 -33.19 3.56 -1.58
CA ASN A 455 -33.16 5.02 -1.78
C ASN A 455 -32.63 5.44 -3.16
N GLY A 456 -32.48 4.49 -4.11
CA GLY A 456 -31.90 4.75 -5.43
C GLY A 456 -30.38 4.94 -5.41
N THR A 457 -29.73 4.73 -4.27
CA THR A 457 -28.26 4.73 -4.15
C THR A 457 -27.68 3.46 -4.75
N THR A 458 -26.48 3.55 -5.28
CA THR A 458 -25.73 2.36 -5.71
C THR A 458 -25.24 1.59 -4.49
N ARG A 459 -25.34 0.27 -4.53
CA ARG A 459 -24.79 -0.66 -3.52
C ARG A 459 -24.05 -1.80 -4.20
N SER A 460 -23.16 -2.45 -3.47
CA SER A 460 -22.48 -3.67 -3.89
C SER A 460 -23.21 -4.90 -3.32
N ARG A 461 -23.51 -5.89 -4.16
CA ARG A 461 -23.99 -7.21 -3.72
C ARG A 461 -22.89 -8.23 -3.94
N LEU A 462 -22.49 -8.90 -2.86
CA LEU A 462 -21.53 -10.00 -2.88
C LEU A 462 -22.27 -11.33 -2.78
N SER A 463 -21.88 -12.30 -3.62
CA SER A 463 -22.50 -13.61 -3.65
C SER A 463 -21.47 -14.73 -3.56
N TRP A 464 -21.82 -15.82 -2.90
CA TRP A 464 -20.98 -17.00 -2.68
C TRP A 464 -21.84 -18.28 -2.67
N TYR A 465 -21.19 -19.41 -2.86
CA TYR A 465 -21.82 -20.70 -2.61
C TYR A 465 -21.62 -21.10 -1.16
N PRO A 466 -22.67 -21.50 -0.43
CA PRO A 466 -22.59 -21.91 0.99
C PRO A 466 -21.78 -23.21 1.19
N SER A 467 -21.68 -24.05 0.16
CA SER A 467 -20.83 -25.24 0.13
C SER A 467 -20.50 -25.66 -1.29
N VAL A 468 -19.56 -26.59 -1.44
CA VAL A 468 -19.17 -27.15 -2.76
C VAL A 468 -20.36 -27.85 -3.45
N THR A 469 -21.24 -28.46 -2.68
CA THR A 469 -22.39 -29.20 -3.18
C THR A 469 -23.64 -28.35 -3.38
N ASN A 470 -23.79 -27.25 -2.63
CA ASN A 470 -24.92 -26.31 -2.80
C ASN A 470 -24.54 -25.20 -3.78
N ARG A 471 -25.12 -25.26 -4.99
CA ARG A 471 -24.91 -24.32 -6.08
C ARG A 471 -25.87 -23.14 -6.10
N THR A 472 -26.70 -22.96 -5.07
CA THR A 472 -27.54 -21.78 -4.91
C THR A 472 -26.72 -20.68 -4.24
N PHE A 473 -26.66 -19.51 -4.87
CA PHE A 473 -25.99 -18.36 -4.28
C PHE A 473 -26.70 -17.88 -3.02
N GLU A 474 -25.93 -17.70 -1.97
CA GLU A 474 -26.24 -16.74 -0.90
C GLU A 474 -25.64 -15.38 -1.25
N SER A 475 -26.25 -14.31 -0.77
CA SER A 475 -25.74 -12.96 -1.04
C SER A 475 -26.00 -12.01 0.12
N LYS A 476 -25.16 -10.95 0.19
CA LYS A 476 -25.33 -9.84 1.13
C LYS A 476 -24.96 -8.52 0.43
N GLU A 477 -25.69 -7.46 0.77
CA GLU A 477 -25.49 -6.14 0.19
C GLU A 477 -24.78 -5.22 1.18
N TYR A 478 -23.88 -4.41 0.61
CA TYR A 478 -23.11 -3.39 1.33
C TYR A 478 -23.18 -2.07 0.58
N ASP A 479 -22.97 -0.97 1.29
CA ASP A 479 -22.90 0.33 0.65
C ASP A 479 -21.59 0.49 -0.14
N TYR A 480 -20.48 -0.07 0.36
CA TYR A 480 -19.20 -0.11 -0.33
C TYR A 480 -18.50 -1.46 -0.18
N THR A 481 -17.70 -1.82 -1.15
CA THR A 481 -16.79 -2.97 -1.11
C THR A 481 -15.35 -2.53 -1.27
N ILE A 482 -14.47 -2.97 -0.36
CA ILE A 482 -13.03 -2.87 -0.50
C ILE A 482 -12.51 -4.23 -0.90
N MET A 483 -11.98 -4.34 -2.12
CA MET A 483 -11.50 -5.58 -2.70
C MET A 483 -10.00 -5.71 -2.45
N ALA A 484 -9.62 -6.57 -1.49
CA ALA A 484 -8.25 -6.85 -1.09
C ALA A 484 -7.75 -8.21 -1.62
N VAL A 485 -8.33 -8.68 -2.71
CA VAL A 485 -8.05 -9.98 -3.35
C VAL A 485 -7.13 -9.75 -4.55
N PRO A 486 -6.03 -10.52 -4.71
CA PRO A 486 -5.17 -10.42 -5.88
C PRO A 486 -5.95 -10.63 -7.18
N PHE A 487 -5.58 -9.93 -8.25
CA PHE A 487 -6.29 -10.08 -9.53
C PHE A 487 -6.21 -11.48 -10.11
N THR A 488 -5.19 -12.26 -9.76
CA THR A 488 -5.12 -13.70 -10.07
C THR A 488 -6.41 -14.44 -9.68
N MET A 489 -7.01 -14.07 -8.54
CA MET A 489 -8.25 -14.67 -8.05
C MET A 489 -9.50 -13.86 -8.38
N THR A 490 -9.39 -12.53 -8.44
CA THR A 490 -10.50 -11.65 -8.84
C THR A 490 -11.00 -11.97 -10.27
N ARG A 491 -10.11 -12.43 -11.15
CA ARG A 491 -10.43 -12.88 -12.53
C ARG A 491 -11.45 -14.02 -12.58
N PHE A 492 -11.58 -14.81 -11.53
CA PHE A 492 -12.54 -15.92 -11.44
C PHE A 492 -13.88 -15.52 -10.82
N MET A 493 -14.09 -14.23 -10.57
CA MET A 493 -15.37 -13.70 -10.07
C MET A 493 -16.20 -13.15 -11.25
N ASP A 494 -17.52 -13.30 -11.14
CA ASP A 494 -18.44 -12.54 -11.98
C ASP A 494 -18.40 -11.08 -11.51
N LEU A 495 -17.93 -10.16 -12.34
CA LEU A 495 -17.74 -8.77 -12.00
C LEU A 495 -18.66 -7.86 -12.83
N PRO A 496 -19.04 -6.68 -12.31
CA PRO A 496 -19.69 -5.66 -13.11
C PRO A 496 -18.72 -5.14 -14.18
N THR A 497 -19.25 -4.50 -15.21
CA THR A 497 -18.42 -3.90 -16.25
C THR A 497 -17.74 -2.65 -15.70
N PHE A 498 -16.47 -2.76 -15.40
CA PHE A 498 -15.59 -1.64 -15.03
C PHE A 498 -15.17 -0.83 -16.25
N SER A 499 -14.57 0.34 -16.02
CA SER A 499 -13.91 1.13 -17.05
C SER A 499 -12.91 0.27 -17.83
N SER A 500 -12.66 0.63 -19.09
CA SER A 500 -11.82 -0.17 -19.99
C SER A 500 -10.42 -0.44 -19.44
N VAL A 501 -9.81 0.56 -18.78
CA VAL A 501 -8.47 0.43 -18.18
C VAL A 501 -8.49 -0.47 -16.97
N LEU A 502 -9.43 -0.27 -16.03
CA LEU A 502 -9.54 -1.09 -14.82
C LEU A 502 -9.93 -2.54 -15.19
N GLY A 503 -10.91 -2.71 -16.08
CA GLY A 503 -11.30 -4.03 -16.57
C GLY A 503 -10.15 -4.75 -17.28
N ARG A 504 -9.28 -4.01 -18.02
CA ARG A 504 -8.09 -4.57 -18.63
C ARG A 504 -7.06 -4.98 -17.59
N ALA A 505 -6.79 -4.16 -16.57
CA ALA A 505 -5.85 -4.48 -15.50
C ALA A 505 -6.24 -5.77 -14.75
N ILE A 506 -7.53 -5.96 -14.49
CA ILE A 506 -8.06 -7.16 -13.83
C ILE A 506 -7.99 -8.38 -14.76
N SER A 507 -8.16 -8.22 -16.06
CA SER A 507 -8.28 -9.32 -17.03
C SER A 507 -7.03 -10.19 -17.09
N GLU A 508 -7.15 -11.35 -17.75
CA GLU A 508 -6.05 -12.29 -17.97
C GLU A 508 -4.83 -11.65 -18.66
N ALA A 509 -5.09 -10.75 -19.60
CA ALA A 509 -4.06 -10.01 -20.32
C ALA A 509 -3.67 -8.69 -19.61
N GLY A 510 -4.07 -8.50 -18.35
CA GLY A 510 -3.75 -7.33 -17.53
C GLY A 510 -2.45 -7.46 -16.78
N VAL A 511 -2.44 -6.97 -15.51
CA VAL A 511 -1.24 -7.03 -14.69
C VAL A 511 -0.81 -8.48 -14.45
N ARG A 512 0.48 -8.73 -14.54
CA ARG A 512 1.09 -10.05 -14.36
C ARG A 512 1.54 -10.27 -12.93
N PHE A 513 1.93 -11.52 -12.67
CA PHE A 513 2.34 -11.98 -11.35
C PHE A 513 3.46 -13.01 -11.48
N LYS A 514 4.39 -13.00 -10.54
CA LYS A 514 5.45 -14.01 -10.40
C LYS A 514 5.01 -15.13 -9.47
N SER A 515 5.59 -16.30 -9.71
CA SER A 515 5.49 -17.45 -8.81
C SER A 515 6.72 -17.58 -7.93
N ALA A 516 6.60 -18.34 -6.87
CA ALA A 516 7.70 -18.77 -6.01
C ALA A 516 7.36 -20.11 -5.34
N CYS A 517 8.39 -20.94 -5.19
CA CYS A 517 8.32 -22.16 -4.43
C CYS A 517 9.29 -22.12 -3.25
N LYS A 518 8.87 -22.67 -2.13
CA LYS A 518 9.72 -22.90 -0.95
C LYS A 518 9.58 -24.33 -0.48
N VAL A 519 10.69 -24.89 -0.01
CA VAL A 519 10.75 -26.19 0.68
C VAL A 519 11.60 -26.03 1.92
N ALA A 520 11.04 -26.32 3.08
CA ALA A 520 11.76 -26.34 4.35
C ALA A 520 11.91 -27.78 4.81
N LEU A 521 13.15 -28.24 5.08
CA LEU A 521 13.47 -29.58 5.54
C LEU A 521 13.94 -29.53 7.00
N LEU A 522 13.36 -30.36 7.85
CA LEU A 522 13.74 -30.48 9.26
C LEU A 522 14.86 -31.47 9.45
N PHE A 523 15.91 -31.05 10.16
CA PHE A 523 17.04 -31.88 10.55
C PHE A 523 17.04 -32.08 12.07
N SER A 524 17.44 -33.26 12.52
CA SER A 524 17.51 -33.61 13.95
C SER A 524 18.53 -32.79 14.73
N GLU A 525 19.49 -32.20 14.07
CA GLU A 525 20.46 -31.25 14.64
C GLU A 525 20.91 -30.22 13.63
N ARG A 526 21.42 -29.08 14.11
CA ARG A 526 21.99 -27.99 13.31
C ARG A 526 23.45 -28.25 12.96
N PHE A 527 23.70 -29.24 12.09
CA PHE A 527 25.04 -29.65 11.69
C PHE A 527 25.86 -28.54 11.01
N TRP A 528 25.19 -27.58 10.34
CA TRP A 528 25.83 -26.44 9.70
C TRP A 528 26.38 -25.38 10.69
N GLU A 529 25.95 -25.41 11.94
CA GLU A 529 26.46 -24.56 13.02
C GLU A 529 27.68 -25.19 13.72
N LYS A 530 28.14 -26.36 13.28
CA LYS A 530 29.23 -27.12 13.89
C LYS A 530 30.49 -27.10 13.04
N GLY A 531 31.62 -27.54 13.62
CA GLY A 531 32.89 -27.67 12.92
C GLY A 531 33.69 -26.37 12.81
N GLU A 532 34.62 -26.36 11.88
CA GLU A 532 35.59 -25.24 11.70
C GLU A 532 34.99 -23.99 11.01
N ARG A 533 33.92 -24.18 10.27
CA ARG A 533 33.26 -23.10 9.48
C ARG A 533 31.76 -23.07 9.77
N PRO A 534 31.36 -22.74 11.01
CA PRO A 534 29.96 -22.70 11.38
C PRO A 534 29.20 -21.59 10.62
N ILE A 535 27.97 -21.88 10.23
CA ILE A 535 27.10 -20.95 9.49
C ILE A 535 25.94 -20.54 10.40
N PHE A 536 25.76 -19.25 10.63
CA PHE A 536 24.70 -18.67 11.46
C PHE A 536 23.84 -17.70 10.62
N GLY A 537 22.74 -18.22 10.06
CA GLY A 537 21.93 -17.46 9.10
C GLY A 537 22.59 -17.36 7.72
N GLY A 538 22.09 -16.47 6.86
CA GLY A 538 22.52 -16.34 5.48
C GLY A 538 22.02 -17.47 4.57
N TYR A 539 22.68 -17.65 3.41
CA TYR A 539 22.32 -18.73 2.48
C TYR A 539 23.51 -19.25 1.69
N SER A 540 23.53 -20.56 1.44
CA SER A 540 24.49 -21.19 0.56
C SER A 540 23.93 -21.40 -0.84
N LYS A 541 24.81 -21.44 -1.85
CA LYS A 541 24.49 -21.68 -3.26
C LYS A 541 25.03 -23.05 -3.68
N PRO A 542 24.16 -24.04 -3.91
CA PRO A 542 24.58 -25.36 -4.40
C PRO A 542 25.07 -25.27 -5.86
N PRO A 543 25.70 -26.35 -6.38
CA PRO A 543 26.17 -26.39 -7.77
C PRO A 543 25.05 -26.30 -8.81
N SER A 544 23.83 -26.71 -8.44
CA SER A 544 22.68 -26.76 -9.33
C SER A 544 21.98 -25.37 -9.37
N ASP A 545 21.96 -24.78 -10.53
CA ASP A 545 21.32 -23.47 -10.75
C ASP A 545 19.81 -23.46 -10.44
N PRO A 546 19.01 -24.47 -10.83
CA PRO A 546 17.57 -24.50 -10.54
C PRO A 546 17.22 -24.33 -9.07
N ILE A 547 18.06 -24.81 -8.16
CA ILE A 547 17.78 -24.74 -6.72
C ILE A 547 17.99 -23.32 -6.17
N GLY A 548 18.92 -22.54 -6.70
CA GLY A 548 19.15 -21.17 -6.26
C GLY A 548 19.74 -21.10 -4.85
N ALA A 549 18.96 -20.74 -3.84
CA ALA A 549 19.46 -20.47 -2.49
C ALA A 549 18.91 -21.43 -1.44
N LEU A 550 19.78 -21.83 -0.51
CA LEU A 550 19.47 -22.64 0.67
C LEU A 550 19.73 -21.80 1.93
N TYR A 551 18.67 -21.33 2.57
CA TYR A 551 18.71 -20.40 3.71
C TYR A 551 18.80 -21.15 5.03
N TYR A 552 19.63 -20.63 5.94
CA TYR A 552 19.78 -21.11 7.30
C TYR A 552 18.98 -20.24 8.28
N PRO A 553 18.52 -20.82 9.41
CA PRO A 553 17.76 -20.05 10.41
C PRO A 553 18.61 -18.94 11.04
N VAL A 554 17.94 -17.84 11.41
CA VAL A 554 18.54 -16.69 12.11
C VAL A 554 18.11 -16.64 13.59
N TYR A 555 17.41 -17.65 14.06
CA TYR A 555 16.89 -17.79 15.43
C TYR A 555 17.41 -19.06 16.10
N GLY A 556 17.43 -19.09 17.44
CA GLY A 556 17.93 -20.25 18.20
C GLY A 556 19.35 -20.64 17.85
N LEU A 557 20.20 -19.65 17.52
CA LEU A 557 21.56 -19.85 17.07
C LEU A 557 22.42 -20.47 18.16
N ASN A 558 23.33 -21.39 17.78
CA ASN A 558 24.24 -22.06 18.68
C ASN A 558 23.56 -22.90 19.81
N GLU A 559 22.34 -23.35 19.54
CA GLU A 559 21.59 -24.21 20.46
C GLU A 559 21.64 -25.68 20.02
N SER A 560 21.69 -26.62 21.01
CA SER A 560 21.58 -28.04 20.74
C SER A 560 20.11 -28.44 20.54
N ARG A 561 19.60 -28.22 19.34
CA ARG A 561 18.22 -28.54 18.97
C ARG A 561 18.10 -28.86 17.47
N PRO A 562 16.99 -29.42 17.02
CA PRO A 562 16.66 -29.50 15.59
C PRO A 562 16.79 -28.17 14.86
N GLY A 563 16.85 -28.20 13.54
CA GLY A 563 16.86 -26.98 12.76
C GLY A 563 16.35 -27.19 11.35
N LEU A 564 16.00 -26.07 10.69
CA LEU A 564 15.48 -26.07 9.32
C LEU A 564 16.50 -25.51 8.34
N ILE A 565 16.62 -26.14 7.16
CA ILE A 565 17.19 -25.48 5.98
C ILE A 565 16.05 -25.25 4.99
N MET A 566 15.96 -24.04 4.48
CA MET A 566 14.85 -23.63 3.60
C MET A 566 15.36 -23.30 2.21
N HIS A 567 14.85 -24.04 1.22
CA HIS A 567 14.97 -23.70 -0.18
C HIS A 567 13.99 -22.57 -0.55
N TYR A 568 14.44 -21.61 -1.34
CA TYR A 568 13.60 -20.59 -1.95
C TYR A 568 14.03 -20.31 -3.38
N ARG A 569 13.07 -20.37 -4.28
CA ARG A 569 13.25 -19.99 -5.67
C ARG A 569 12.01 -19.23 -6.17
N GLY A 570 12.22 -18.08 -6.80
CA GLY A 570 11.23 -17.31 -7.55
C GLY A 570 11.48 -17.39 -9.05
N GLY A 571 10.62 -16.78 -9.84
CA GLY A 571 10.76 -16.67 -11.28
C GLY A 571 10.49 -17.99 -12.04
N ASP A 572 11.03 -18.10 -13.25
CA ASP A 572 10.73 -19.17 -14.21
C ASP A 572 11.04 -20.58 -13.69
N TRP A 573 12.07 -20.72 -12.86
CA TRP A 573 12.38 -22.01 -12.23
C TRP A 573 11.31 -22.45 -11.24
N SER A 574 10.67 -21.52 -10.54
CA SER A 574 9.57 -21.88 -9.64
C SER A 574 8.36 -22.45 -10.39
N ASP A 575 8.11 -22.00 -11.62
CA ASP A 575 7.04 -22.51 -12.47
C ASP A 575 7.27 -23.98 -12.84
N ARG A 576 8.52 -24.38 -12.99
CA ARG A 576 8.89 -25.80 -13.23
C ARG A 576 8.68 -26.65 -11.99
N PHE A 577 9.05 -26.13 -10.80
CA PHE A 577 8.84 -26.85 -9.55
C PHE A 577 7.37 -27.09 -9.20
N VAL A 578 6.45 -26.29 -9.78
CA VAL A 578 5.00 -26.53 -9.63
C VAL A 578 4.59 -27.91 -10.12
N SER A 579 5.26 -28.46 -11.15
CA SER A 579 4.97 -29.79 -11.72
C SER A 579 5.56 -30.96 -10.93
N PHE A 580 6.47 -30.71 -9.99
CA PHE A 580 7.06 -31.75 -9.19
C PHE A 580 6.08 -32.29 -8.14
N SER A 581 6.15 -33.55 -7.81
CA SER A 581 5.54 -34.05 -6.59
C SER A 581 6.26 -33.48 -5.36
N ASP A 582 5.64 -33.59 -4.20
CA ASP A 582 6.27 -33.15 -2.95
C ASP A 582 7.56 -33.90 -2.70
N GLU A 583 7.55 -35.24 -2.90
CA GLU A 583 8.68 -36.12 -2.71
C GLU A 583 9.83 -35.78 -3.67
N GLU A 584 9.53 -35.54 -4.96
CA GLU A 584 10.54 -35.20 -5.95
C GLU A 584 11.20 -33.85 -5.64
N HIS A 585 10.41 -32.85 -5.24
CA HIS A 585 10.94 -31.52 -4.89
C HIS A 585 11.80 -31.60 -3.61
N VAL A 586 11.31 -32.28 -2.58
CA VAL A 586 12.03 -32.52 -1.33
C VAL A 586 13.35 -33.26 -1.57
N GLN A 587 13.32 -34.33 -2.39
CA GLN A 587 14.54 -35.08 -2.72
C GLN A 587 15.57 -34.24 -3.46
N THR A 588 15.12 -33.38 -4.42
CA THR A 588 16.00 -32.49 -5.17
C THR A 588 16.68 -31.46 -4.24
N VAL A 589 15.93 -30.90 -3.29
CA VAL A 589 16.48 -29.98 -2.29
C VAL A 589 17.44 -30.69 -1.34
N LEU A 590 17.10 -31.89 -0.85
CA LEU A 590 17.94 -32.66 0.03
C LEU A 590 19.27 -33.04 -0.65
N ASP A 591 19.24 -33.47 -1.92
CA ASP A 591 20.45 -33.78 -2.69
C ASP A 591 21.36 -32.56 -2.85
N SER A 592 20.75 -31.37 -3.00
CA SER A 592 21.49 -30.09 -3.05
C SER A 592 22.14 -29.74 -1.71
N ILE A 593 21.47 -30.01 -0.59
CA ILE A 593 22.03 -29.83 0.76
C ILE A 593 23.21 -30.83 0.95
N VAL A 594 23.01 -32.09 0.57
CA VAL A 594 24.06 -33.16 0.63
C VAL A 594 25.28 -32.78 -0.22
N SER A 595 25.05 -32.17 -1.40
CA SER A 595 26.15 -31.70 -2.28
C SER A 595 27.05 -30.64 -1.65
N LEU A 596 26.51 -29.83 -0.73
CA LEU A 596 27.22 -28.80 0.02
C LEU A 596 27.85 -29.33 1.30
N HIS A 597 27.12 -30.13 2.05
CA HIS A 597 27.48 -30.51 3.42
C HIS A 597 27.97 -31.96 3.55
N GLY A 598 27.76 -32.82 2.54
CA GLY A 598 28.11 -34.22 2.56
C GLY A 598 26.97 -35.15 2.99
N GLU A 599 27.18 -36.46 2.84
CA GLU A 599 26.16 -37.50 3.06
C GLU A 599 25.57 -37.53 4.48
N HIS A 600 26.33 -37.10 5.49
CA HIS A 600 25.82 -37.05 6.86
C HIS A 600 24.56 -36.15 7.00
N ALA A 601 24.38 -35.19 6.12
CA ALA A 601 23.16 -34.37 6.11
C ALA A 601 21.91 -35.20 5.81
N ARG A 602 22.05 -36.23 4.96
CA ARG A 602 20.95 -37.17 4.66
C ARG A 602 20.54 -37.97 5.87
N ASP A 603 21.53 -38.44 6.66
CA ASP A 603 21.28 -39.25 7.88
C ASP A 603 20.58 -38.41 8.98
N LEU A 604 20.76 -37.09 8.96
CA LEU A 604 20.16 -36.16 9.93
C LEU A 604 18.80 -35.63 9.52
N TYR A 605 18.38 -35.85 8.28
CA TYR A 605 17.05 -35.44 7.83
C TYR A 605 15.98 -36.31 8.52
N THR A 606 14.98 -35.64 9.16
CA THR A 606 13.97 -36.35 9.97
C THR A 606 12.85 -36.97 9.12
N GLY A 607 12.71 -36.57 7.88
CA GLY A 607 11.56 -36.90 7.03
C GLY A 607 10.45 -35.82 7.07
N ASP A 608 10.54 -34.90 8.02
CA ASP A 608 9.55 -33.83 8.13
C ASP A 608 9.91 -32.62 7.23
N PHE A 609 8.91 -32.13 6.53
CA PHE A 609 9.07 -30.97 5.62
C PHE A 609 7.82 -30.13 5.50
N GLU A 610 7.97 -28.94 4.95
CA GLU A 610 6.88 -28.15 4.38
C GLU A 610 7.26 -27.73 2.98
N ARG A 611 6.35 -27.92 2.03
CA ARG A 611 6.48 -27.45 0.65
C ARG A 611 5.32 -26.53 0.29
N LEU A 612 5.62 -25.38 -0.30
CA LEU A 612 4.62 -24.46 -0.84
C LEU A 612 5.10 -23.87 -2.15
N CYS A 613 4.37 -24.14 -3.22
CA CYS A 613 4.45 -23.40 -4.47
C CYS A 613 3.23 -22.47 -4.56
N TRP A 614 3.45 -21.16 -4.50
CA TRP A 614 2.38 -20.19 -4.41
C TRP A 614 1.40 -20.21 -5.59
N LEU A 615 1.84 -20.66 -6.76
CA LEU A 615 0.97 -20.84 -7.92
C LEU A 615 -0.11 -21.92 -7.70
N GLN A 616 0.13 -22.87 -6.78
CA GLN A 616 -0.81 -23.93 -6.40
C GLN A 616 -1.75 -23.51 -5.26
N ASP A 617 -1.53 -22.35 -4.62
CA ASP A 617 -2.43 -21.86 -3.56
C ASP A 617 -3.77 -21.44 -4.14
N GLU A 618 -4.86 -22.07 -3.70
CA GLU A 618 -6.21 -21.89 -4.26
C GLU A 618 -6.84 -20.51 -3.95
N HIS A 619 -6.23 -19.71 -3.07
CA HIS A 619 -6.75 -18.43 -2.62
C HIS A 619 -5.94 -17.23 -3.13
N THR A 620 -4.71 -17.46 -3.59
CA THR A 620 -3.83 -16.40 -4.10
C THR A 620 -3.33 -16.66 -5.50
N ALA A 621 -2.94 -17.89 -5.82
CA ALA A 621 -2.37 -18.35 -7.09
C ALA A 621 -1.23 -17.43 -7.59
N THR A 622 -0.43 -16.90 -6.67
CA THR A 622 0.70 -16.00 -6.98
C THR A 622 1.58 -15.74 -5.76
N ALA A 623 2.87 -15.48 -5.98
CA ALA A 623 3.77 -14.97 -4.95
C ALA A 623 3.68 -13.44 -4.82
N TRP A 624 3.85 -12.68 -5.91
CA TRP A 624 3.74 -11.21 -5.93
C TRP A 624 3.38 -10.68 -7.32
N CYS A 625 2.97 -9.42 -7.37
CA CYS A 625 2.68 -8.70 -8.60
C CYS A 625 3.96 -8.37 -9.36
N ARG A 626 3.87 -8.43 -10.68
CA ARG A 626 4.92 -8.05 -11.63
C ARG A 626 4.28 -7.34 -12.82
N PRO A 627 4.15 -6.01 -12.78
CA PRO A 627 3.65 -5.27 -13.94
C PRO A 627 4.58 -5.43 -15.15
N ASP A 628 4.00 -5.42 -16.34
CA ASP A 628 4.76 -5.31 -17.58
C ASP A 628 4.99 -3.83 -17.95
N ILE A 629 5.73 -3.61 -19.02
CA ILE A 629 6.04 -2.28 -19.58
C ILE A 629 4.78 -1.41 -19.66
N GLU A 630 4.90 -0.15 -19.22
CA GLU A 630 3.86 0.90 -19.18
C GLU A 630 2.66 0.61 -18.25
N GLN A 631 2.63 -0.50 -17.54
CA GLN A 631 1.48 -0.87 -16.71
C GLN A 631 1.39 -0.04 -15.42
N HIS A 632 2.48 0.46 -14.88
CA HIS A 632 2.45 1.41 -13.78
C HIS A 632 1.72 2.69 -14.18
N LYS A 633 2.13 3.32 -15.28
CA LYS A 633 1.52 4.55 -15.80
C LYS A 633 0.04 4.36 -16.14
N LEU A 634 -0.31 3.19 -16.71
CA LEU A 634 -1.64 2.91 -17.21
C LEU A 634 -2.62 2.51 -16.11
N TYR A 635 -2.22 1.61 -15.21
CA TYR A 635 -3.16 0.96 -14.29
C TYR A 635 -3.26 1.62 -12.92
N ILE A 636 -2.17 2.16 -12.37
CA ILE A 636 -2.22 2.79 -11.03
C ILE A 636 -3.26 3.90 -10.96
N PRO A 637 -3.39 4.83 -11.93
CA PRO A 637 -4.45 5.83 -11.88
C PRO A 637 -5.88 5.27 -11.92
N ALA A 638 -6.07 4.07 -12.54
CA ALA A 638 -7.38 3.42 -12.55
C ALA A 638 -7.76 2.87 -11.16
N TYR A 639 -6.79 2.39 -10.37
CA TYR A 639 -7.03 1.91 -9.00
C TYR A 639 -7.43 3.03 -8.04
N HIS A 640 -7.12 4.28 -8.38
CA HIS A 640 -7.50 5.46 -7.61
C HIS A 640 -8.94 5.91 -7.82
N LYS A 641 -9.68 5.24 -8.70
CA LYS A 641 -11.09 5.53 -8.97
C LYS A 641 -11.97 4.51 -8.26
N THR A 642 -13.06 5.01 -7.70
CA THR A 642 -14.12 4.16 -7.14
C THR A 642 -15.15 3.90 -8.23
N GLU A 643 -15.34 2.65 -8.60
CA GLU A 643 -16.32 2.23 -9.60
C GLU A 643 -17.28 1.22 -8.97
N HIS A 644 -18.58 1.36 -9.22
CA HIS A 644 -19.61 0.49 -8.65
C HIS A 644 -19.53 0.35 -7.13
N ASN A 645 -19.17 1.43 -6.42
CA ASN A 645 -18.91 1.46 -4.98
C ASN A 645 -17.83 0.45 -4.55
N THR A 646 -16.91 0.13 -5.44
CA THR A 646 -15.80 -0.80 -5.19
C THR A 646 -14.46 -0.07 -5.28
N ILE A 647 -13.60 -0.33 -4.30
CA ILE A 647 -12.23 0.19 -4.18
C ILE A 647 -11.29 -1.01 -4.15
N PHE A 648 -10.28 -1.02 -5.03
CA PHE A 648 -9.28 -2.09 -5.08
C PHE A 648 -8.05 -1.70 -4.26
N ILE A 649 -7.60 -2.62 -3.41
CA ILE A 649 -6.37 -2.51 -2.62
C ILE A 649 -5.57 -3.81 -2.70
N GLY A 650 -4.40 -3.84 -2.16
CA GLY A 650 -3.48 -4.96 -2.18
C GLY A 650 -2.15 -4.56 -2.80
N GLU A 651 -1.14 -5.38 -2.61
CA GLU A 651 0.22 -5.16 -3.10
C GLU A 651 0.25 -4.84 -4.60
N HIS A 652 -0.61 -5.49 -5.39
CA HIS A 652 -0.71 -5.30 -6.85
C HIS A 652 -1.29 -3.95 -7.28
N THR A 653 -1.78 -3.13 -6.35
CA THR A 653 -2.30 -1.77 -6.62
C THR A 653 -1.35 -0.67 -6.15
N ALA A 654 -0.19 -1.03 -5.65
CA ALA A 654 0.84 -0.12 -5.16
C ALA A 654 1.89 0.20 -6.25
N PRO A 655 2.69 1.26 -6.10
CA PRO A 655 3.78 1.57 -7.03
C PRO A 655 5.04 0.71 -6.83
N THR A 656 5.07 -0.10 -5.77
CA THR A 656 6.13 -1.06 -5.45
C THR A 656 5.52 -2.43 -5.17
N HIS A 657 6.27 -3.49 -5.41
CA HIS A 657 5.77 -4.86 -5.35
C HIS A 657 6.68 -5.77 -4.52
N ALA A 658 6.21 -6.98 -4.19
CA ALA A 658 6.91 -8.01 -3.44
C ALA A 658 7.16 -7.71 -1.95
N TRP A 659 6.71 -6.60 -1.41
CA TRP A 659 6.94 -6.20 -0.02
C TRP A 659 5.64 -6.05 0.79
N VAL A 660 5.74 -6.23 2.10
CA VAL A 660 4.63 -6.05 3.05
C VAL A 660 4.16 -4.59 3.04
N SER A 661 5.10 -3.65 2.98
CA SER A 661 4.85 -2.21 2.92
C SER A 661 3.90 -1.83 1.78
N SER A 662 4.07 -2.40 0.59
CA SER A 662 3.21 -2.14 -0.58
C SER A 662 1.73 -2.46 -0.29
N SER A 663 1.47 -3.56 0.40
CA SER A 663 0.12 -3.93 0.87
C SER A 663 -0.45 -2.92 1.85
N LEU A 664 0.34 -2.48 2.84
CA LEU A 664 -0.08 -1.53 3.86
C LEU A 664 -0.35 -0.14 3.27
N HIS A 665 0.50 0.33 2.36
CA HIS A 665 0.30 1.60 1.69
C HIS A 665 -0.97 1.62 0.84
N SER A 666 -1.28 0.53 0.16
CA SER A 666 -2.54 0.39 -0.57
C SER A 666 -3.77 0.50 0.36
N SER A 667 -3.63 0.02 1.61
CA SER A 667 -4.69 0.11 2.63
C SER A 667 -4.91 1.55 3.08
N VAL A 668 -3.84 2.33 3.29
CA VAL A 668 -3.93 3.76 3.61
C VAL A 668 -4.64 4.50 2.47
N ARG A 669 -4.19 4.29 1.22
CA ARG A 669 -4.80 4.91 0.04
C ARG A 669 -6.27 4.53 -0.09
N GLY A 670 -6.62 3.24 -0.02
CA GLY A 670 -8.00 2.78 -0.16
C GLY A 670 -8.92 3.28 0.95
N SER A 671 -8.43 3.37 2.19
CA SER A 671 -9.18 3.93 3.32
C SER A 671 -9.45 5.43 3.14
N VAL A 672 -8.43 6.20 2.73
CA VAL A 672 -8.58 7.62 2.42
C VAL A 672 -9.54 7.81 1.25
N GLN A 673 -9.41 7.02 0.18
CA GLN A 673 -10.31 7.06 -0.97
C GLN A 673 -11.77 6.85 -0.55
N LEU A 674 -12.06 5.86 0.30
CA LEU A 674 -13.40 5.63 0.84
C LEU A 674 -13.90 6.82 1.66
N LEU A 675 -13.07 7.38 2.54
CA LEU A 675 -13.45 8.53 3.36
C LEU A 675 -13.81 9.75 2.49
N LEU A 676 -13.08 9.97 1.40
CA LEU A 676 -13.39 11.02 0.44
C LEU A 676 -14.69 10.74 -0.32
N GLU A 677 -14.97 9.49 -0.70
CA GLU A 677 -16.26 9.08 -1.28
C GLU A 677 -17.44 9.39 -0.35
N LEU A 678 -17.22 9.26 0.96
CA LEU A 678 -18.20 9.55 1.99
C LEU A 678 -18.26 11.04 2.39
N GLY A 679 -17.40 11.90 1.83
CA GLY A 679 -17.30 13.31 2.20
C GLY A 679 -16.67 13.57 3.57
N LEU A 680 -15.98 12.58 4.15
CA LEU A 680 -15.35 12.62 5.47
C LEU A 680 -13.90 13.11 5.36
N VAL A 681 -13.72 14.38 4.96
CA VAL A 681 -12.39 14.97 4.70
C VAL A 681 -11.55 15.06 5.97
N ASP A 682 -12.14 15.47 7.09
CA ASP A 682 -11.40 15.63 8.34
C ASP A 682 -10.90 14.28 8.86
N GLU A 683 -11.73 13.24 8.77
CA GLU A 683 -11.35 11.86 9.09
C GLU A 683 -10.27 11.32 8.13
N ALA A 684 -10.34 11.69 6.84
CA ALA A 684 -9.30 11.33 5.88
C ALA A 684 -7.95 11.96 6.24
N LYS A 685 -7.93 13.24 6.64
CA LYS A 685 -6.73 13.93 7.12
C LYS A 685 -6.20 13.32 8.42
N GLU A 686 -7.06 12.96 9.36
CA GLU A 686 -6.68 12.27 10.60
C GLU A 686 -6.02 10.92 10.32
N LEU A 687 -6.66 10.09 9.48
CA LEU A 687 -6.14 8.79 9.06
C LEU A 687 -4.78 8.95 8.37
N ASN A 688 -4.70 9.88 7.42
CA ASN A 688 -3.48 10.15 6.65
C ASN A 688 -2.31 10.53 7.56
N LYS A 689 -2.57 11.38 8.56
CA LYS A 689 -1.56 11.78 9.56
C LYS A 689 -1.14 10.60 10.44
N LYS A 690 -2.09 9.81 10.93
CA LYS A 690 -1.85 8.68 11.85
C LYS A 690 -1.07 7.54 11.20
N TRP A 691 -1.35 7.22 9.93
CA TRP A 691 -0.84 6.06 9.23
C TRP A 691 0.23 6.40 8.19
N MET A 692 0.97 7.49 8.40
CA MET A 692 2.11 7.89 7.57
C MET A 692 1.77 8.08 6.08
N GLY A 693 0.54 8.41 5.74
CA GLY A 693 0.08 8.58 4.35
C GLY A 693 0.52 9.90 3.71
N ARG A 694 1.75 10.34 3.94
CA ARG A 694 2.27 11.66 3.54
C ARG A 694 2.32 11.90 2.03
N TRP A 695 2.34 10.83 1.25
CA TRP A 695 2.27 10.88 -0.22
C TRP A 695 0.86 11.10 -0.77
N ILE A 696 -0.13 11.22 0.09
CA ILE A 696 -1.53 11.47 -0.28
C ILE A 696 -1.81 12.95 -0.08
N LYS A 697 -2.28 13.62 -1.13
CA LYS A 697 -2.67 15.03 -1.09
C LYS A 697 -4.14 15.15 -0.72
N LEU A 698 -4.41 15.90 0.36
CA LEU A 698 -5.74 16.15 0.89
C LEU A 698 -6.01 17.63 1.11
#